data_5c937f5e4918fb9d11ef4f85ff89c4d0
#
_entry.id   5c937f5e4918fb9d11ef4f85ff89c4d0
#
_cell.length_a   1.000
_cell.length_b   1.000
_cell.length_c   1.000
_cell.angle_alpha   90.00
_cell.angle_beta   90.00
_cell.angle_gamma   90.00
#
_symmetry.space_group_name_H-M   'P 1'
#
loop_
_entity.id
_entity.type
_entity.pdbx_description
1 polymer ?
#
loop_
_entity_poly.entity_id
_entity_poly.type
_entity_poly.pdbx_seq_one_letter_code
_entity_poly.pdbx_strand_id
1 'polypeptide(L)'
;MRIGLAGLLATAGLAALGTGAAGTGAAAQQSGGLAPQVEQQLAHGRTVFARNCAACHGADLTGGQFAGSLKGPAFLARWGDVPVSQLYDYIHTSMPPGGGGTLPAADYGALAALLLAENGGTPAALIAANSAQSMPPAPPPGEAPSLGLPGITDRYPFPASPPLVDRFAGYTPVTEAMLSNPAPENWLAWRRGHMGQGFSPLAQITPGNVRNLSIAWAQALPAGATMAEPLVRDGVMYVFGFGDQVFAFDAATGRQLWRYNRQLPEDAAPLSKKTIALWGDKLIVATSDLHMVALDARTGRPAWDVAIPDSANTRSNGGPLVADGVVMIGLASQRDGGSIIAAFDAESGAHLWNFNTVAQEGAPGGDTWNNLPNAARHGGSVWTSGSYDAETGLALWGVAQTYDTGPVRDLVPGSNNDGLYTNSTLAFVPRTGELRWYYQHMANDQYDLDWVFERVIGDVSVNGQPRRVIMTGGKEGLFDTIDAATGRYIDTADMGFQTFITAIDPVTGRKTPDPALLPGRDRDAVFMCPHAGGGRNWSPSAFNDATDTLFINARDTCMELRPRAEGGFFTSGVDVYFSAPADSDGNFGILQGIDMAAGEVRWEHRRRAPYNAGVLATGTGLLFTGAMDQTVMAYDQATGAELWHSGLNGVPNASPITYAVDGRQYVAFVTGMGNPLAFGLPNFTPEIPLPEVNSAAVYVFALDGE
;
A
#
# COMPACT_ATOMS: atom_id res chain seq x y z
N MET A 1 23.21 46.82 -15.27
CA MET A 1 24.43 47.41 -15.85
C MET A 1 24.93 46.47 -16.91
N ARG A 2 24.83 46.88 -18.17
CA ARG A 2 25.25 46.14 -19.38
C ARG A 2 26.79 46.28 -19.52
N ILE A 3 27.43 45.29 -20.17
CA ILE A 3 28.60 45.31 -21.02
C ILE A 3 28.98 43.81 -21.21
N GLY A 4 29.06 43.15 -22.34
CA GLY A 4 29.20 43.54 -23.75
C GLY A 4 30.49 42.94 -24.34
N LEU A 5 30.33 41.96 -25.17
CA LEU A 5 30.91 41.64 -26.49
C LEU A 5 32.43 41.43 -26.70
N ALA A 6 32.61 40.44 -27.60
CA ALA A 6 33.57 40.28 -28.71
C ALA A 6 34.80 39.41 -28.36
N GLY A 7 35.15 38.32 -29.05
CA GLY A 7 35.17 38.08 -30.50
C GLY A 7 36.61 38.25 -31.02
N LEU A 8 37.24 37.18 -31.53
CA LEU A 8 38.15 37.32 -32.71
C LEU A 8 38.56 35.95 -33.28
N LEU A 9 38.38 35.89 -34.58
CA LEU A 9 38.90 34.89 -35.52
C LEU A 9 40.38 35.18 -35.84
N ALA A 10 41.15 34.14 -36.20
CA ALA A 10 42.21 34.16 -37.23
C ALA A 10 42.73 32.73 -37.42
N THR A 11 42.48 32.11 -38.45
CA THR A 11 43.03 31.80 -39.77
C THR A 11 44.50 31.35 -39.84
N ALA A 12 44.63 30.15 -40.44
CA ALA A 12 45.51 29.65 -41.49
C ALA A 12 46.99 29.36 -41.24
N GLY A 13 47.41 28.20 -41.70
CA GLY A 13 48.77 27.84 -42.06
C GLY A 13 48.95 26.39 -42.46
N LEU A 14 48.92 26.12 -43.79
CA LEU A 14 49.32 24.85 -44.41
C LEU A 14 50.82 24.60 -44.25
N ALA A 15 51.21 23.35 -44.07
CA ALA A 15 52.26 22.74 -44.90
C ALA A 15 52.32 21.20 -44.67
N ALA A 16 52.63 20.53 -45.76
CA ALA A 16 52.49 19.12 -46.03
C ALA A 16 53.71 18.25 -45.79
N LEU A 17 53.51 16.94 -45.94
CA LEU A 17 54.35 15.83 -46.38
C LEU A 17 54.98 14.93 -45.32
N GLY A 18 54.62 13.64 -45.42
CA GLY A 18 55.46 12.53 -45.02
C GLY A 18 54.76 11.24 -44.65
N THR A 19 54.38 10.47 -45.64
CA THR A 19 54.29 9.02 -45.79
C THR A 19 54.46 8.10 -44.58
N GLY A 20 53.48 7.24 -44.33
CA GLY A 20 53.58 6.05 -43.49
C GLY A 20 52.26 5.32 -43.38
N ALA A 21 52.05 4.31 -44.18
CA ALA A 21 50.83 3.52 -44.25
C ALA A 21 50.62 2.53 -43.09
N ALA A 22 49.37 2.22 -42.88
CA ALA A 22 48.77 1.05 -42.25
C ALA A 22 48.19 1.26 -40.82
N GLY A 23 46.87 1.15 -40.75
CA GLY A 23 46.18 0.71 -39.51
C GLY A 23 45.22 1.68 -38.83
N THR A 24 44.32 2.33 -39.58
CA THR A 24 43.18 3.03 -38.93
C THR A 24 41.89 2.92 -39.74
N GLY A 25 41.44 1.67 -39.97
CA GLY A 25 40.22 1.41 -40.72
C GLY A 25 39.04 0.84 -39.93
N ALA A 26 39.22 0.62 -38.62
CA ALA A 26 38.19 -0.05 -37.80
C ALA A 26 37.45 0.84 -36.76
N ALA A 27 37.99 2.00 -36.41
CA ALA A 27 37.39 2.86 -35.37
C ALA A 27 36.37 3.89 -35.93
N ALA A 28 36.41 4.22 -37.17
CA ALA A 28 35.53 5.26 -37.78
C ALA A 28 34.17 4.69 -38.27
N GLN A 29 34.07 3.39 -38.49
CA GLN A 29 32.82 2.74 -38.92
C GLN A 29 31.88 2.37 -37.75
N GLN A 30 32.33 2.33 -36.48
CA GLN A 30 31.49 2.03 -35.33
C GLN A 30 30.76 3.26 -34.77
N SER A 31 31.23 4.46 -34.96
CA SER A 31 30.58 5.68 -34.46
C SER A 31 29.37 6.13 -35.30
N GLY A 32 29.30 5.77 -36.58
CA GLY A 32 28.17 6.12 -37.46
C GLY A 32 26.91 5.24 -37.24
N GLY A 33 27.03 4.08 -36.59
CA GLY A 33 25.91 3.17 -36.33
C GLY A 33 25.26 3.34 -34.94
N LEU A 34 25.90 4.04 -34.00
CA LEU A 34 25.43 4.17 -32.61
C LEU A 34 24.37 5.27 -32.45
N ALA A 35 24.47 6.38 -33.19
CA ALA A 35 23.51 7.49 -33.09
C ALA A 35 22.08 7.12 -33.49
N PRO A 36 21.82 6.39 -34.60
CA PRO A 36 20.45 5.97 -34.95
C PRO A 36 19.85 4.97 -33.96
N GLN A 37 20.66 4.08 -33.36
CA GLN A 37 20.21 3.11 -32.36
C GLN A 37 19.85 3.81 -31.06
N VAL A 38 20.62 4.78 -30.62
CA VAL A 38 20.32 5.60 -29.42
C VAL A 38 19.04 6.39 -29.63
N GLU A 39 18.85 7.03 -30.79
CA GLU A 39 17.61 7.75 -31.10
C GLU A 39 16.38 6.84 -31.10
N GLN A 40 16.49 5.66 -31.70
CA GLN A 40 15.41 4.67 -31.66
C GLN A 40 15.07 4.20 -30.25
N GLN A 41 16.08 3.98 -29.42
CA GLN A 41 15.91 3.60 -28.02
C GLN A 41 15.24 4.71 -27.21
N LEU A 42 15.63 5.97 -27.40
CA LEU A 42 15.01 7.11 -26.74
C LEU A 42 13.55 7.32 -27.17
N ALA A 43 13.26 7.17 -28.47
CA ALA A 43 11.90 7.24 -28.98
C ALA A 43 11.00 6.14 -28.40
N HIS A 44 11.56 4.92 -28.27
CA HIS A 44 10.89 3.81 -27.60
C HIS A 44 10.66 4.13 -26.13
N GLY A 45 11.67 4.61 -25.41
CA GLY A 45 11.58 5.02 -24.02
C GLY A 45 10.50 6.08 -23.75
N ARG A 46 10.38 7.10 -24.65
CA ARG A 46 9.29 8.09 -24.57
C ARG A 46 7.91 7.46 -24.73
N THR A 47 7.78 6.49 -25.62
CA THR A 47 6.51 5.78 -25.85
C THR A 47 6.13 4.95 -24.62
N VAL A 48 7.07 4.21 -24.06
CA VAL A 48 6.87 3.40 -22.84
C VAL A 48 6.54 4.31 -21.64
N PHE A 49 7.29 5.41 -21.50
CA PHE A 49 7.06 6.39 -20.43
C PHE A 49 5.66 6.99 -20.49
N ALA A 50 5.22 7.44 -21.65
CA ALA A 50 3.91 8.03 -21.84
C ALA A 50 2.76 7.08 -21.45
N ARG A 51 2.94 5.78 -21.68
CA ARG A 51 1.92 4.76 -21.37
C ARG A 51 1.91 4.33 -19.91
N ASN A 52 3.07 4.22 -19.26
CA ASN A 52 3.20 3.51 -18.00
C ASN A 52 3.66 4.40 -16.83
N CYS A 53 4.22 5.59 -17.10
CA CYS A 53 4.89 6.40 -16.11
C CYS A 53 4.35 7.84 -16.00
N ALA A 54 3.91 8.41 -17.12
CA ALA A 54 3.51 9.82 -17.20
C ALA A 54 2.33 10.18 -16.31
N ALA A 55 1.43 9.23 -16.05
CA ALA A 55 0.29 9.44 -15.13
C ALA A 55 0.73 9.79 -13.71
N CYS A 56 1.89 9.26 -13.28
CA CYS A 56 2.43 9.52 -11.95
C CYS A 56 3.52 10.58 -11.95
N HIS A 57 4.43 10.58 -12.96
CA HIS A 57 5.63 11.43 -13.00
C HIS A 57 5.49 12.70 -13.88
N GLY A 58 4.28 12.99 -14.39
CA GLY A 58 4.06 14.07 -15.35
C GLY A 58 4.57 13.74 -16.76
N ALA A 59 3.89 14.23 -17.79
CA ALA A 59 4.26 13.93 -19.19
C ALA A 59 5.62 14.49 -19.61
N ASP A 60 6.09 15.50 -18.88
CA ASP A 60 7.35 16.21 -19.11
C ASP A 60 8.47 15.81 -18.14
N LEU A 61 8.28 14.75 -17.33
CA LEU A 61 9.20 14.25 -16.31
C LEU A 61 9.44 15.21 -15.12
N THR A 62 8.68 16.27 -14.97
CA THR A 62 8.88 17.26 -13.87
C THR A 62 8.23 16.86 -12.55
N GLY A 63 7.59 15.71 -12.51
CA GLY A 63 6.80 15.23 -11.38
C GLY A 63 5.30 15.33 -11.66
N GLY A 64 4.50 14.65 -10.89
CA GLY A 64 3.04 14.60 -11.01
C GLY A 64 2.40 14.24 -9.68
N GLN A 65 1.12 13.93 -9.72
CA GLN A 65 0.28 13.69 -8.55
C GLN A 65 0.84 12.66 -7.56
N PHE A 66 1.50 11.61 -8.07
CA PHE A 66 1.88 10.47 -7.24
C PHE A 66 3.40 10.24 -7.18
N ALA A 67 4.18 11.03 -7.91
CA ALA A 67 5.62 10.79 -7.99
C ALA A 67 6.42 12.07 -8.28
N GLY A 68 7.62 12.12 -7.70
CA GLY A 68 8.54 13.24 -7.86
C GLY A 68 9.10 13.37 -9.28
N SER A 69 9.82 14.49 -9.50
CA SER A 69 10.51 14.78 -10.75
C SER A 69 11.53 13.70 -11.09
N LEU A 70 11.55 13.30 -12.36
CA LEU A 70 12.53 12.39 -12.94
C LEU A 70 13.63 13.13 -13.72
N LYS A 71 13.71 14.45 -13.60
CA LYS A 71 14.78 15.26 -14.17
C LYS A 71 15.19 16.44 -13.29
N GLY A 72 16.39 16.97 -13.54
CA GLY A 72 16.91 18.13 -12.83
C GLY A 72 17.56 17.83 -11.49
N PRO A 73 17.78 18.87 -10.63
CA PRO A 73 18.61 18.75 -9.44
C PRO A 73 18.17 17.68 -8.45
N ALA A 74 16.86 17.49 -8.23
CA ALA A 74 16.34 16.50 -7.30
C ALA A 74 16.62 15.06 -7.76
N PHE A 75 16.49 14.81 -9.06
CA PHE A 75 16.84 13.52 -9.65
C PHE A 75 18.35 13.27 -9.60
N LEU A 76 19.15 14.27 -9.96
CA LEU A 76 20.60 14.16 -9.97
C LEU A 76 21.22 14.04 -8.57
N ALA A 77 20.62 14.65 -7.55
CA ALA A 77 21.07 14.48 -6.16
C ALA A 77 20.99 13.02 -5.71
N ARG A 78 20.06 12.25 -6.28
CA ARG A 78 19.88 10.82 -5.96
C ARG A 78 20.62 9.88 -6.90
N TRP A 79 20.64 10.20 -8.20
CA TRP A 79 21.09 9.29 -9.24
C TRP A 79 22.34 9.75 -10.00
N GLY A 80 22.84 10.97 -9.73
CA GLY A 80 23.93 11.58 -10.48
C GLY A 80 25.25 10.81 -10.38
N ASP A 81 25.57 10.26 -9.22
CA ASP A 81 26.81 9.52 -8.95
C ASP A 81 26.60 8.00 -8.87
N VAL A 82 25.39 7.52 -9.22
CA VAL A 82 25.01 6.11 -9.10
C VAL A 82 25.18 5.39 -10.44
N PRO A 83 25.75 4.16 -10.48
CA PRO A 83 25.83 3.37 -11.70
C PRO A 83 24.46 3.18 -12.36
N VAL A 84 24.43 3.26 -13.71
CA VAL A 84 23.21 3.13 -14.50
C VAL A 84 22.50 1.81 -14.26
N SER A 85 23.23 0.75 -13.97
CA SER A 85 22.66 -0.55 -13.60
C SER A 85 21.77 -0.48 -12.36
N GLN A 86 22.14 0.33 -11.37
CA GLN A 86 21.31 0.50 -10.18
C GLN A 86 20.03 1.31 -10.46
N LEU A 87 20.09 2.31 -11.34
CA LEU A 87 18.88 3.00 -11.81
C LEU A 87 17.97 2.04 -12.59
N TYR A 88 18.53 1.21 -13.47
CA TYR A 88 17.80 0.18 -14.19
C TYR A 88 17.14 -0.81 -13.23
N ASP A 89 17.92 -1.36 -12.28
CA ASP A 89 17.43 -2.32 -11.29
C ASP A 89 16.30 -1.72 -10.45
N TYR A 90 16.44 -0.46 -10.05
CA TYR A 90 15.40 0.26 -9.32
C TYR A 90 14.11 0.40 -10.15
N ILE A 91 14.22 0.86 -11.40
CA ILE A 91 13.05 1.00 -12.27
C ILE A 91 12.42 -0.37 -12.53
N HIS A 92 13.23 -1.37 -12.82
CA HIS A 92 12.76 -2.73 -13.10
C HIS A 92 12.02 -3.35 -11.91
N THR A 93 12.51 -3.18 -10.71
CA THR A 93 11.94 -3.85 -9.53
C THR A 93 10.85 -3.05 -8.83
N SER A 94 10.81 -1.71 -9.04
CA SER A 94 9.95 -0.82 -8.27
C SER A 94 8.92 -0.06 -9.09
N MET A 95 9.03 -0.06 -10.43
CA MET A 95 8.18 0.73 -11.30
C MET A 95 7.50 -0.12 -12.42
N PRO A 96 6.24 0.17 -12.71
CA PRO A 96 5.33 1.07 -11.98
C PRO A 96 5.03 0.55 -10.57
N PRO A 97 4.63 1.40 -9.62
CA PRO A 97 4.35 0.99 -8.25
C PRO A 97 3.36 -0.17 -8.16
N GLY A 98 3.73 -1.24 -7.44
CA GLY A 98 2.93 -2.46 -7.39
C GLY A 98 3.00 -3.34 -8.65
N GLY A 99 3.80 -2.96 -9.63
CA GLY A 99 3.99 -3.66 -10.90
C GLY A 99 5.46 -3.71 -11.36
N GLY A 100 6.42 -3.69 -10.43
CA GLY A 100 7.83 -3.87 -10.78
C GLY A 100 8.06 -5.20 -11.52
N GLY A 101 8.90 -5.21 -12.55
CA GLY A 101 9.17 -6.37 -13.38
C GLY A 101 8.10 -6.72 -14.43
N THR A 102 7.06 -5.89 -14.57
CA THR A 102 5.90 -6.18 -15.43
C THR A 102 6.08 -5.77 -16.88
N LEU A 103 7.01 -4.88 -17.17
CA LEU A 103 7.33 -4.50 -18.52
C LEU A 103 8.43 -5.42 -19.08
N PRO A 104 8.51 -5.60 -20.41
CA PRO A 104 9.65 -6.27 -21.02
C PRO A 104 10.98 -5.64 -20.61
N ALA A 105 12.03 -6.43 -20.46
CA ALA A 105 13.36 -5.92 -20.08
C ALA A 105 13.89 -4.83 -21.01
N ALA A 106 13.55 -4.91 -22.32
CA ALA A 106 13.88 -3.89 -23.30
C ALA A 106 13.21 -2.53 -22.99
N ASP A 107 11.99 -2.53 -22.45
CA ASP A 107 11.24 -1.34 -22.09
C ASP A 107 11.89 -0.65 -20.90
N TYR A 108 12.29 -1.40 -19.86
CA TYR A 108 13.04 -0.86 -18.73
C TYR A 108 14.39 -0.29 -19.15
N GLY A 109 15.09 -0.95 -20.08
CA GLY A 109 16.32 -0.43 -20.66
C GLY A 109 16.10 0.88 -21.42
N ALA A 110 15.02 0.99 -22.17
CA ALA A 110 14.65 2.21 -22.89
C ALA A 110 14.23 3.34 -21.94
N LEU A 111 13.55 3.04 -20.83
CA LEU A 111 13.22 4.00 -19.79
C LEU A 111 14.48 4.52 -19.09
N ALA A 112 15.41 3.65 -18.67
CA ALA A 112 16.66 4.05 -18.05
C ALA A 112 17.47 4.95 -18.99
N ALA A 113 17.54 4.60 -20.27
CA ALA A 113 18.19 5.41 -21.31
C ALA A 113 17.54 6.79 -21.46
N LEU A 114 16.20 6.86 -21.45
CA LEU A 114 15.46 8.13 -21.52
C LEU A 114 15.80 9.01 -20.31
N LEU A 115 15.71 8.48 -19.09
CA LEU A 115 15.99 9.25 -17.88
C LEU A 115 17.42 9.78 -17.83
N LEU A 116 18.38 9.00 -18.29
CA LEU A 116 19.77 9.46 -18.41
C LEU A 116 19.91 10.60 -19.42
N ALA A 117 19.31 10.46 -20.59
CA ALA A 117 19.37 11.49 -21.64
C ALA A 117 18.74 12.80 -21.18
N GLU A 118 17.58 12.75 -20.52
CA GLU A 118 16.86 13.92 -20.01
C GLU A 118 17.63 14.62 -18.83
N ASN A 119 18.62 13.92 -18.25
CA ASN A 119 19.49 14.43 -17.18
C ASN A 119 20.95 14.62 -17.63
N GLY A 120 21.21 14.69 -18.93
CA GLY A 120 22.56 15.01 -19.47
C GLY A 120 23.51 13.82 -19.56
N GLY A 121 23.00 12.59 -19.52
CA GLY A 121 23.81 11.38 -19.68
C GLY A 121 24.43 11.22 -21.05
N THR A 122 25.59 10.54 -21.12
CA THR A 122 26.34 10.34 -22.37
C THR A 122 25.81 9.15 -23.18
N PRO A 123 25.92 9.13 -24.53
CA PRO A 123 25.52 8.02 -25.38
C PRO A 123 26.16 6.67 -24.99
N ALA A 124 27.37 6.66 -24.51
CA ALA A 124 28.06 5.45 -24.09
C ALA A 124 27.40 4.81 -22.84
N ALA A 125 26.95 5.64 -21.87
CA ALA A 125 26.18 5.17 -20.72
C ALA A 125 24.81 4.62 -21.10
N LEU A 126 24.18 5.19 -22.16
CA LEU A 126 22.88 4.74 -22.67
C LEU A 126 22.95 3.35 -23.30
N ILE A 127 24.05 3.01 -23.98
CA ILE A 127 24.25 1.70 -24.58
C ILE A 127 24.58 0.63 -23.53
N ALA A 128 25.34 0.98 -22.51
CA ALA A 128 25.64 0.10 -21.40
C ALA A 128 24.37 -0.29 -20.59
N ALA A 129 23.37 0.60 -20.54
CA ALA A 129 22.06 0.30 -19.93
C ALA A 129 21.28 -0.81 -20.66
N ASN A 130 21.58 -1.04 -21.94
CA ASN A 130 20.91 -2.05 -22.77
C ASN A 130 21.68 -3.37 -22.85
N SER A 131 22.92 -3.44 -22.38
CA SER A 131 23.67 -4.68 -22.26
C SER A 131 23.27 -5.35 -20.95
N ALA A 132 22.15 -6.08 -20.94
CA ALA A 132 22.01 -7.21 -20.07
C ALA A 132 23.16 -8.17 -20.42
N GLN A 133 24.28 -8.03 -19.75
CA GLN A 133 25.24 -9.12 -19.74
C GLN A 133 24.49 -10.27 -19.08
N SER A 134 24.16 -11.28 -19.90
CA SER A 134 23.77 -12.57 -19.40
C SER A 134 24.84 -12.99 -18.38
N MET A 135 24.45 -13.12 -17.13
CA MET A 135 25.31 -13.77 -16.15
C MET A 135 25.76 -15.11 -16.76
N PRO A 136 27.05 -15.45 -16.67
CA PRO A 136 27.49 -16.76 -17.10
C PRO A 136 26.62 -17.79 -16.35
N PRO A 137 26.21 -18.90 -17.02
CA PRO A 137 25.44 -19.93 -16.36
C PRO A 137 26.17 -20.34 -15.09
N ALA A 138 25.42 -20.45 -13.98
CA ALA A 138 25.98 -20.94 -12.73
C ALA A 138 26.75 -22.25 -13.04
N PRO A 139 27.98 -22.43 -12.55
CA PRO A 139 28.69 -23.67 -12.73
C PRO A 139 27.79 -24.79 -12.18
N PRO A 140 27.79 -25.99 -12.83
CA PRO A 140 27.05 -27.10 -12.30
C PRO A 140 27.47 -27.33 -10.84
N PRO A 141 26.56 -27.79 -9.95
CA PRO A 141 26.90 -28.04 -8.56
C PRO A 141 28.05 -29.06 -8.53
N GLY A 142 29.27 -28.56 -8.56
CA GLY A 142 30.46 -29.32 -8.22
C GLY A 142 30.48 -29.44 -6.71
N GLU A 143 30.90 -30.62 -6.22
CA GLU A 143 31.20 -30.82 -4.81
C GLU A 143 31.96 -29.61 -4.28
N ALA A 144 31.36 -28.94 -3.27
CA ALA A 144 32.04 -27.86 -2.59
C ALA A 144 33.43 -28.32 -2.20
N PRO A 145 34.52 -27.62 -2.56
CA PRO A 145 35.84 -27.99 -2.11
C PRO A 145 35.78 -28.07 -0.58
N SER A 146 36.03 -29.23 -0.04
CA SER A 146 36.22 -29.36 1.40
C SER A 146 37.40 -28.46 1.73
N LEU A 147 37.13 -27.31 2.28
CA LEU A 147 38.13 -26.49 2.94
C LEU A 147 38.64 -27.42 4.07
N GLY A 148 39.73 -28.14 3.83
CA GLY A 148 40.36 -29.00 4.79
C GLY A 148 40.93 -28.17 5.96
N LEU A 149 40.04 -27.59 6.73
CA LEU A 149 40.35 -26.99 8.04
C LEU A 149 40.12 -28.05 9.08
N PRO A 150 41.17 -28.73 9.54
CA PRO A 150 41.02 -29.75 10.57
C PRO A 150 40.56 -29.07 11.86
N GLY A 151 39.44 -29.53 12.42
CA GLY A 151 39.09 -29.31 13.82
C GLY A 151 38.24 -28.10 14.17
N ILE A 152 37.50 -27.48 13.23
CA ILE A 152 36.52 -26.43 13.64
C ILE A 152 35.29 -27.08 14.32
N THR A 153 34.85 -28.23 13.90
CA THR A 153 33.71 -28.95 14.46
C THR A 153 33.98 -29.48 15.90
N ASP A 154 35.23 -29.73 16.26
CA ASP A 154 35.55 -30.25 17.59
C ASP A 154 35.74 -29.14 18.66
N ARG A 155 35.96 -27.87 18.22
CA ARG A 155 36.17 -26.76 19.14
C ARG A 155 34.90 -25.98 19.51
N TYR A 156 33.86 -26.09 18.69
CA TYR A 156 32.56 -25.47 18.89
C TYR A 156 31.47 -26.47 18.58
N PRO A 157 31.11 -27.35 19.55
CA PRO A 157 29.95 -28.20 19.37
C PRO A 157 28.74 -27.30 19.13
N PHE A 158 28.19 -27.35 17.92
CA PHE A 158 26.89 -26.72 17.68
C PHE A 158 25.92 -27.32 18.67
N PRO A 159 25.17 -26.50 19.42
CA PRO A 159 24.11 -27.04 20.28
C PRO A 159 23.21 -27.90 19.38
N ALA A 160 22.81 -29.07 19.87
CA ALA A 160 21.87 -29.92 19.19
C ALA A 160 20.67 -29.09 18.77
N SER A 161 20.31 -29.08 17.49
CA SER A 161 19.11 -28.39 17.05
C SER A 161 17.93 -28.89 17.89
N PRO A 162 17.11 -28.00 18.46
CA PRO A 162 15.95 -28.43 19.22
C PRO A 162 15.09 -29.37 18.36
N PRO A 163 14.43 -30.35 18.95
CA PRO A 163 13.58 -31.29 18.21
C PRO A 163 12.54 -30.49 17.40
N LEU A 164 12.31 -30.91 16.15
CA LEU A 164 11.33 -30.29 15.28
C LEU A 164 9.93 -30.50 15.88
N VAL A 165 9.26 -29.42 16.24
CA VAL A 165 7.86 -29.43 16.66
C VAL A 165 6.99 -29.54 15.41
N ASP A 166 6.06 -30.50 15.40
CA ASP A 166 5.00 -30.55 14.40
C ASP A 166 3.89 -29.56 14.81
N ARG A 167 3.91 -28.38 14.20
CA ARG A 167 2.93 -27.30 14.47
C ARG A 167 1.53 -27.62 13.92
N PHE A 168 1.41 -28.66 13.11
CA PHE A 168 0.08 -29.08 12.60
C PHE A 168 -0.51 -30.26 13.38
N ALA A 169 0.22 -30.79 14.37
CA ALA A 169 -0.32 -31.79 15.27
C ALA A 169 -1.55 -31.25 16.01
N GLY A 170 -2.68 -31.94 15.87
CA GLY A 170 -3.93 -31.51 16.50
C GLY A 170 -4.63 -30.32 15.82
N TYR A 171 -4.23 -29.93 14.60
CA TYR A 171 -4.89 -28.87 13.86
C TYR A 171 -6.42 -29.08 13.79
N THR A 172 -7.18 -28.06 14.17
CA THR A 172 -8.64 -28.05 14.07
C THR A 172 -9.07 -26.98 13.05
N PRO A 173 -10.16 -27.21 12.27
CA PRO A 173 -10.65 -26.22 11.32
C PRO A 173 -10.98 -24.87 11.97
N VAL A 174 -10.67 -23.76 11.29
CA VAL A 174 -11.04 -22.42 11.74
C VAL A 174 -12.53 -22.21 11.55
N THR A 175 -13.22 -21.79 12.62
CA THR A 175 -14.66 -21.57 12.64
C THR A 175 -15.02 -20.09 12.70
N GLU A 176 -16.28 -19.77 12.42
CA GLU A 176 -16.83 -18.42 12.56
C GLU A 176 -16.62 -17.86 13.98
N ALA A 177 -16.88 -18.67 14.99
CA ALA A 177 -16.70 -18.27 16.41
C ALA A 177 -15.25 -17.91 16.72
N MET A 178 -14.26 -18.60 16.11
CA MET A 178 -12.84 -18.30 16.29
C MET A 178 -12.45 -17.00 15.57
N LEU A 179 -13.01 -16.70 14.42
CA LEU A 179 -12.77 -15.45 13.69
C LEU A 179 -13.41 -14.24 14.40
N SER A 180 -14.59 -14.44 14.99
CA SER A 180 -15.29 -13.39 15.74
C SER A 180 -14.66 -13.10 17.10
N ASN A 181 -14.11 -14.14 17.77
CA ASN A 181 -13.42 -14.00 19.04
C ASN A 181 -12.17 -14.89 19.08
N PRO A 182 -11.07 -14.44 18.45
CA PRO A 182 -9.82 -15.20 18.43
C PRO A 182 -9.25 -15.41 19.84
N ALA A 183 -8.68 -16.60 20.09
CA ALA A 183 -7.91 -16.85 21.32
C ALA A 183 -6.75 -15.83 21.40
N PRO A 184 -6.33 -15.42 22.63
CA PRO A 184 -5.33 -14.36 22.82
C PRO A 184 -4.03 -14.58 22.03
N GLU A 185 -3.58 -15.83 21.94
CA GLU A 185 -2.35 -16.25 21.27
C GLU A 185 -2.42 -16.23 19.74
N ASN A 186 -3.62 -16.09 19.15
CA ASN A 186 -3.85 -16.17 17.72
C ASN A 186 -4.14 -14.80 17.07
N TRP A 187 -3.80 -14.69 15.77
CA TRP A 187 -4.12 -13.57 14.91
C TRP A 187 -4.73 -14.10 13.62
N LEU A 188 -6.07 -14.33 13.60
CA LEU A 188 -6.74 -15.20 12.64
C LEU A 188 -7.27 -14.50 11.39
N ALA A 189 -7.46 -13.19 11.44
CA ALA A 189 -7.98 -12.38 10.35
C ALA A 189 -7.28 -11.02 10.31
N TRP A 190 -7.53 -10.26 9.25
CA TRP A 190 -7.07 -8.88 9.17
C TRP A 190 -7.49 -8.09 10.41
N ARG A 191 -6.53 -7.42 11.03
CA ARG A 191 -6.69 -6.70 12.30
C ARG A 191 -7.13 -7.61 13.47
N ARG A 192 -6.66 -8.86 13.48
CA ARG A 192 -6.83 -9.95 14.44
C ARG A 192 -8.11 -10.76 14.27
N GLY A 193 -9.26 -10.13 14.08
CA GLY A 193 -10.56 -10.78 13.97
C GLY A 193 -11.55 -9.94 13.20
N HIS A 194 -12.79 -10.39 13.13
CA HIS A 194 -13.85 -9.80 12.32
C HIS A 194 -14.14 -8.33 12.59
N MET A 195 -13.95 -7.87 13.84
CA MET A 195 -14.24 -6.47 14.22
C MET A 195 -13.20 -5.47 13.74
N GLY A 196 -12.07 -5.91 13.21
CA GLY A 196 -11.08 -5.01 12.64
C GLY A 196 -10.36 -4.09 13.63
N GLN A 197 -10.37 -4.41 14.92
CA GLN A 197 -9.90 -3.51 15.99
C GLN A 197 -8.38 -3.35 16.07
N GLY A 198 -7.59 -4.31 15.55
CA GLY A 198 -6.13 -4.25 15.70
C GLY A 198 -5.67 -4.26 17.15
N PHE A 199 -6.41 -4.93 18.00
CA PHE A 199 -6.18 -5.02 19.44
C PHE A 199 -5.85 -6.45 19.89
N SER A 200 -4.89 -6.61 20.80
CA SER A 200 -4.55 -7.89 21.42
C SER A 200 -4.64 -7.83 22.94
N PRO A 201 -5.31 -8.81 23.60
CA PRO A 201 -5.36 -8.90 25.07
C PRO A 201 -4.10 -9.51 25.70
N LEU A 202 -3.08 -9.91 24.91
CA LEU A 202 -1.83 -10.46 25.44
C LEU A 202 -1.15 -9.47 26.36
N ALA A 203 -0.56 -9.98 27.47
CA ALA A 203 -0.12 -9.17 28.59
C ALA A 203 1.32 -9.42 29.08
N GLN A 204 2.11 -10.22 28.40
CA GLN A 204 3.51 -10.49 28.81
C GLN A 204 4.42 -9.28 28.51
N ILE A 205 4.23 -8.64 27.34
CA ILE A 205 4.94 -7.42 26.98
C ILE A 205 4.18 -6.22 27.54
N THR A 206 4.85 -5.40 28.37
CA THR A 206 4.26 -4.29 29.11
C THR A 206 5.08 -3.01 28.95
N PRO A 207 4.55 -1.82 29.29
CA PRO A 207 5.34 -0.60 29.32
C PRO A 207 6.62 -0.69 30.17
N GLY A 208 6.62 -1.53 31.20
CA GLY A 208 7.76 -1.72 32.10
C GLY A 208 8.90 -2.57 31.52
N ASN A 209 8.62 -3.46 30.57
CA ASN A 209 9.62 -4.39 29.99
C ASN A 209 9.82 -4.28 28.47
N VAL A 210 9.02 -3.49 27.75
CA VAL A 210 9.08 -3.37 26.28
C VAL A 210 10.46 -2.98 25.77
N ARG A 211 11.25 -2.24 26.55
CA ARG A 211 12.65 -1.88 26.21
C ARG A 211 13.60 -3.08 26.09
N ASN A 212 13.22 -4.24 26.60
CA ASN A 212 13.98 -5.48 26.54
C ASN A 212 13.60 -6.34 25.32
N LEU A 213 12.80 -5.81 24.37
CA LEU A 213 12.50 -6.51 23.13
C LEU A 213 13.76 -6.60 22.27
N SER A 214 14.05 -7.80 21.80
CA SER A 214 15.11 -8.10 20.83
C SER A 214 14.55 -8.97 19.69
N ILE A 215 15.28 -9.06 18.59
CA ILE A 215 14.90 -9.90 17.44
C ILE A 215 15.04 -11.36 17.86
N ALA A 216 13.90 -12.06 17.91
CA ALA A 216 13.86 -13.51 18.14
C ALA A 216 14.24 -14.27 16.84
N TRP A 217 13.72 -13.82 15.70
CA TRP A 217 14.07 -14.34 14.38
C TRP A 217 13.68 -13.35 13.28
N ALA A 218 14.28 -13.52 12.09
CA ALA A 218 13.90 -12.81 10.89
C ALA A 218 13.98 -13.73 9.67
N GLN A 219 13.08 -13.52 8.70
CA GLN A 219 13.05 -14.24 7.43
C GLN A 219 12.92 -13.29 6.26
N ALA A 220 13.83 -13.43 5.29
CA ALA A 220 13.73 -12.68 4.05
C ALA A 220 12.51 -13.12 3.23
N LEU A 221 11.86 -12.17 2.58
CA LEU A 221 10.76 -12.37 1.65
C LEU A 221 11.18 -11.99 0.22
N PRO A 222 10.41 -12.39 -0.81
CA PRO A 222 10.67 -11.95 -2.17
C PRO A 222 10.72 -10.43 -2.27
N ALA A 223 11.68 -9.93 -3.05
CA ALA A 223 11.82 -8.50 -3.30
C ALA A 223 10.53 -7.89 -3.86
N GLY A 224 10.12 -6.75 -3.34
CA GLY A 224 8.94 -6.02 -3.80
C GLY A 224 8.07 -5.47 -2.67
N ALA A 225 6.87 -5.06 -3.04
CA ALA A 225 5.94 -4.38 -2.14
C ALA A 225 5.16 -5.40 -1.29
N THR A 226 5.76 -5.91 -0.23
CA THR A 226 5.07 -6.78 0.73
C THR A 226 4.31 -5.92 1.75
N MET A 227 2.98 -5.99 1.72
CA MET A 227 2.08 -5.14 2.53
C MET A 227 1.06 -5.95 3.33
N ALA A 228 0.98 -7.27 3.11
CA ALA A 228 0.00 -8.10 3.78
C ALA A 228 0.34 -8.30 5.26
N GLU A 229 -0.66 -8.08 6.10
CA GLU A 229 -0.59 -8.43 7.52
C GLU A 229 -0.51 -9.95 7.66
N PRO A 230 0.47 -10.50 8.41
CA PRO A 230 0.56 -11.93 8.66
C PRO A 230 -0.62 -12.44 9.48
N LEU A 231 -0.99 -13.71 9.28
CA LEU A 231 -1.92 -14.42 10.17
C LEU A 231 -1.16 -15.43 11.00
N VAL A 232 -1.58 -15.63 12.24
CA VAL A 232 -1.00 -16.65 13.13
C VAL A 232 -2.09 -17.52 13.70
N ARG A 233 -1.93 -18.83 13.50
CA ARG A 233 -2.80 -19.87 14.06
C ARG A 233 -1.97 -20.96 14.74
N ASP A 234 -2.18 -21.15 16.05
CA ASP A 234 -1.58 -22.25 16.83
C ASP A 234 -0.07 -22.44 16.59
N GLY A 235 0.67 -21.31 16.55
CA GLY A 235 2.12 -21.28 16.34
C GLY A 235 2.56 -21.43 14.88
N VAL A 236 1.64 -21.38 13.91
CA VAL A 236 1.95 -21.26 12.48
C VAL A 236 1.67 -19.84 12.00
N MET A 237 2.68 -19.19 11.41
CA MET A 237 2.55 -17.87 10.78
C MET A 237 2.42 -18.02 9.28
N TYR A 238 1.36 -17.46 8.71
CA TYR A 238 1.11 -17.37 7.27
C TYR A 238 1.43 -15.98 6.77
N VAL A 239 2.25 -15.90 5.73
CA VAL A 239 2.72 -14.63 5.14
C VAL A 239 2.50 -14.63 3.64
N PHE A 240 1.91 -13.57 3.12
CA PHE A 240 1.82 -13.33 1.68
C PHE A 240 2.96 -12.40 1.26
N GLY A 241 3.88 -12.91 0.43
CA GLY A 241 4.98 -12.18 -0.17
C GLY A 241 4.63 -11.66 -1.57
N PHE A 242 5.39 -10.67 -2.03
CA PHE A 242 5.23 -10.12 -3.37
C PHE A 242 5.39 -11.19 -4.45
N GLY A 243 4.65 -11.08 -5.57
CA GLY A 243 4.65 -12.06 -6.65
C GLY A 243 3.79 -13.29 -6.36
N ASP A 244 2.72 -13.11 -5.58
CA ASP A 244 1.73 -14.13 -5.23
C ASP A 244 2.38 -15.40 -4.64
N GLN A 245 3.31 -15.17 -3.70
CA GLN A 245 3.99 -16.20 -2.95
C GLN A 245 3.45 -16.28 -1.54
N VAL A 246 3.15 -17.47 -1.07
CA VAL A 246 2.61 -17.69 0.28
C VAL A 246 3.55 -18.60 1.05
N PHE A 247 3.83 -18.21 2.28
CA PHE A 247 4.72 -18.94 3.18
C PHE A 247 3.98 -19.32 4.45
N ALA A 248 4.29 -20.51 4.98
CA ALA A 248 4.02 -20.86 6.35
C ALA A 248 5.33 -21.02 7.10
N PHE A 249 5.43 -20.37 8.24
CA PHE A 249 6.57 -20.45 9.15
C PHE A 249 6.14 -21.01 10.51
N ASP A 250 7.04 -21.75 11.16
CA ASP A 250 6.95 -21.95 12.61
C ASP A 250 7.09 -20.57 13.27
N ALA A 251 6.05 -20.10 13.93
CA ALA A 251 5.97 -18.73 14.44
C ALA A 251 6.93 -18.47 15.62
N ALA A 252 7.43 -19.51 16.30
CA ALA A 252 8.41 -19.36 17.35
C ALA A 252 9.86 -19.25 16.82
N THR A 253 10.17 -19.86 15.67
CA THR A 253 11.55 -20.04 15.19
C THR A 253 11.84 -19.43 13.82
N GLY A 254 10.81 -19.04 13.07
CA GLY A 254 10.93 -18.58 11.69
C GLY A 254 11.23 -19.70 10.68
N ARG A 255 11.29 -20.97 11.12
CA ARG A 255 11.54 -22.10 10.21
C ARG A 255 10.39 -22.23 9.20
N GLN A 256 10.72 -22.23 7.90
CA GLN A 256 9.73 -22.43 6.85
C GLN A 256 9.15 -23.85 6.93
N LEU A 257 7.82 -23.96 6.98
CA LEU A 257 7.07 -25.21 6.99
C LEU A 257 6.68 -25.62 5.57
N TRP A 258 6.15 -24.69 4.79
CA TRP A 258 5.85 -24.85 3.38
C TRP A 258 5.85 -23.51 2.64
N ARG A 259 5.83 -23.56 1.31
CA ARG A 259 5.73 -22.40 0.41
C ARG A 259 4.85 -22.76 -0.78
N TYR A 260 4.01 -21.81 -1.19
CA TYR A 260 3.25 -21.84 -2.43
C TYR A 260 3.71 -20.69 -3.34
N ASN A 261 3.84 -20.96 -4.64
CA ASN A 261 4.16 -19.96 -5.66
C ASN A 261 3.12 -20.03 -6.77
N ARG A 262 2.37 -18.96 -6.97
CA ARG A 262 1.50 -18.80 -8.15
C ARG A 262 2.38 -18.64 -9.39
N GLN A 263 2.08 -19.40 -10.43
CA GLN A 263 2.63 -19.18 -11.74
C GLN A 263 1.72 -18.18 -12.45
N LEU A 264 2.11 -16.90 -12.47
CA LEU A 264 1.35 -15.86 -13.15
C LEU A 264 1.52 -15.98 -14.66
N PRO A 265 0.46 -15.70 -15.47
CA PRO A 265 0.57 -15.47 -16.91
C PRO A 265 1.57 -14.33 -17.21
N GLU A 266 2.20 -14.38 -18.39
CA GLU A 266 3.21 -13.38 -18.80
C GLU A 266 2.69 -11.93 -18.82
N ASP A 267 1.40 -11.75 -19.05
CA ASP A 267 0.71 -10.46 -19.08
C ASP A 267 0.13 -10.02 -17.72
N ALA A 268 0.22 -10.87 -16.69
CA ALA A 268 -0.26 -10.54 -15.36
C ALA A 268 0.85 -9.94 -14.50
N ALA A 269 0.68 -8.67 -14.14
CA ALA A 269 1.59 -7.97 -13.25
C ALA A 269 1.37 -8.39 -11.78
N PRO A 270 2.43 -8.76 -11.03
CA PRO A 270 2.29 -9.04 -9.61
C PRO A 270 1.84 -7.80 -8.82
N LEU A 271 0.90 -7.98 -7.92
CA LEU A 271 0.31 -6.92 -7.09
C LEU A 271 0.52 -7.20 -5.61
N SER A 272 0.71 -6.13 -4.83
CA SER A 272 0.67 -6.21 -3.37
C SER A 272 -0.74 -6.50 -2.89
N LYS A 273 -0.84 -7.29 -1.82
CA LYS A 273 -2.09 -7.54 -1.09
C LYS A 273 -1.99 -6.98 0.31
N LYS A 274 -3.12 -6.69 0.95
CA LYS A 274 -3.16 -6.18 2.31
C LYS A 274 -3.44 -7.25 3.36
N THR A 275 -4.12 -8.33 2.96
CA THR A 275 -4.41 -9.47 3.82
C THR A 275 -4.69 -10.74 3.04
N ILE A 276 -4.71 -11.84 3.77
CA ILE A 276 -5.16 -13.18 3.41
C ILE A 276 -6.21 -13.62 4.43
N ALA A 277 -6.90 -14.73 4.23
CA ALA A 277 -7.94 -15.18 5.15
C ALA A 277 -7.83 -16.67 5.49
N LEU A 278 -8.27 -17.04 6.70
CA LEU A 278 -8.37 -18.42 7.17
C LEU A 278 -9.84 -18.83 7.27
N TRP A 279 -10.14 -20.06 6.81
CA TRP A 279 -11.45 -20.68 6.98
C TRP A 279 -11.34 -22.21 6.92
N GLY A 280 -11.94 -22.90 7.88
CA GLY A 280 -11.86 -24.35 7.92
C GLY A 280 -10.39 -24.80 8.02
N ASP A 281 -9.99 -25.66 7.10
CA ASP A 281 -8.61 -26.09 6.90
C ASP A 281 -7.89 -25.35 5.76
N LYS A 282 -8.43 -24.20 5.33
CA LYS A 282 -7.97 -23.45 4.17
C LYS A 282 -7.37 -22.11 4.52
N LEU A 283 -6.33 -21.73 3.77
CA LEU A 283 -5.81 -20.38 3.66
C LEU A 283 -6.24 -19.82 2.30
N ILE A 284 -7.01 -18.74 2.29
CA ILE A 284 -7.61 -18.18 1.08
C ILE A 284 -6.88 -16.90 0.70
N VAL A 285 -6.48 -16.81 -0.57
CA VAL A 285 -5.75 -15.69 -1.15
C VAL A 285 -6.39 -15.22 -2.44
N ALA A 286 -6.34 -13.93 -2.71
CA ALA A 286 -6.67 -13.36 -4.01
C ALA A 286 -5.37 -13.15 -4.80
N THR A 287 -5.30 -13.65 -6.03
CA THR A 287 -4.08 -13.59 -6.85
C THR A 287 -4.08 -12.43 -7.83
N SER A 288 -2.92 -12.11 -8.38
CA SER A 288 -2.74 -10.95 -9.28
C SER A 288 -3.37 -11.18 -10.65
N ASP A 289 -3.53 -12.44 -11.06
CA ASP A 289 -4.27 -12.87 -12.25
C ASP A 289 -5.80 -13.01 -12.01
N LEU A 290 -6.32 -12.36 -10.95
CA LEU A 290 -7.74 -12.27 -10.63
C LEU A 290 -8.42 -13.62 -10.37
N HIS A 291 -7.75 -14.48 -9.62
CA HIS A 291 -8.30 -15.70 -9.08
C HIS A 291 -8.47 -15.61 -7.55
N MET A 292 -9.46 -16.33 -7.04
CA MET A 292 -9.50 -16.72 -5.63
C MET A 292 -8.95 -18.14 -5.52
N VAL A 293 -7.98 -18.32 -4.62
CA VAL A 293 -7.29 -19.60 -4.42
C VAL A 293 -7.36 -19.98 -2.95
N ALA A 294 -7.85 -21.17 -2.64
CA ALA A 294 -7.75 -21.76 -1.32
C ALA A 294 -6.63 -22.80 -1.30
N LEU A 295 -5.73 -22.66 -0.34
CA LEU A 295 -4.64 -23.59 -0.07
C LEU A 295 -5.00 -24.39 1.20
N ASP A 296 -4.72 -25.69 1.22
CA ASP A 296 -4.70 -26.44 2.48
C ASP A 296 -3.70 -25.79 3.43
N ALA A 297 -4.15 -25.32 4.57
CA ALA A 297 -3.36 -24.51 5.51
C ALA A 297 -2.13 -25.27 6.08
N ARG A 298 -2.15 -26.61 6.08
CA ARG A 298 -1.07 -27.45 6.60
C ARG A 298 0.00 -27.75 5.57
N THR A 299 -0.36 -27.75 4.27
CA THR A 299 0.53 -28.25 3.21
C THR A 299 0.82 -27.22 2.12
N GLY A 300 0.05 -26.14 2.02
CA GLY A 300 0.14 -25.13 0.96
C GLY A 300 -0.34 -25.62 -0.40
N ARG A 301 -0.98 -26.81 -0.49
CA ARG A 301 -1.52 -27.32 -1.75
C ARG A 301 -2.86 -26.70 -2.08
N PRO A 302 -3.12 -26.31 -3.34
CA PRO A 302 -4.43 -25.81 -3.75
C PRO A 302 -5.54 -26.82 -3.45
N ALA A 303 -6.58 -26.38 -2.75
CA ALA A 303 -7.85 -27.07 -2.53
C ALA A 303 -8.84 -26.73 -3.62
N TRP A 304 -8.93 -25.45 -3.96
CA TRP A 304 -9.70 -24.94 -5.11
C TRP A 304 -9.05 -23.66 -5.66
N ASP A 305 -9.28 -23.36 -6.93
CA ASP A 305 -8.75 -22.22 -7.67
C ASP A 305 -9.79 -21.78 -8.70
N VAL A 306 -10.36 -20.58 -8.55
CA VAL A 306 -11.47 -20.09 -9.37
C VAL A 306 -11.21 -18.65 -9.82
N ALA A 307 -11.48 -18.37 -11.09
CA ALA A 307 -11.42 -17.01 -11.61
C ALA A 307 -12.53 -16.15 -11.00
N ILE A 308 -12.25 -14.87 -10.76
CA ILE A 308 -13.25 -13.89 -10.29
C ILE A 308 -14.07 -13.45 -11.51
N PRO A 309 -15.39 -13.71 -11.55
CA PRO A 309 -16.23 -13.29 -12.68
C PRO A 309 -16.30 -11.76 -12.80
N ASP A 310 -16.51 -11.27 -14.01
CA ASP A 310 -16.66 -9.82 -14.32
C ASP A 310 -15.49 -8.94 -13.86
N SER A 311 -14.30 -9.53 -13.70
CA SER A 311 -13.11 -8.86 -13.19
C SER A 311 -12.23 -8.19 -14.25
N ALA A 312 -12.63 -8.21 -15.53
CA ALA A 312 -11.86 -7.60 -16.60
C ALA A 312 -11.54 -6.12 -16.32
N ASN A 313 -10.28 -5.71 -16.56
CA ASN A 313 -9.78 -4.36 -16.28
C ASN A 313 -9.86 -3.94 -14.80
N THR A 314 -9.79 -4.90 -13.88
CA THR A 314 -9.72 -4.64 -12.44
C THR A 314 -8.40 -5.16 -11.85
N ARG A 315 -8.20 -4.92 -10.54
CA ARG A 315 -7.02 -5.36 -9.77
C ARG A 315 -7.44 -5.80 -8.38
N SER A 316 -6.83 -6.87 -7.87
CA SER A 316 -7.06 -7.32 -6.49
C SER A 316 -5.96 -6.83 -5.56
N ASN A 317 -6.05 -5.61 -5.05
CA ASN A 317 -5.05 -5.00 -4.16
C ASN A 317 -5.41 -5.10 -2.66
N GLY A 318 -6.66 -5.42 -2.35
CA GLY A 318 -7.15 -5.57 -0.97
C GLY A 318 -6.74 -6.91 -0.37
N GLY A 319 -7.72 -7.66 0.02
CA GLY A 319 -7.61 -9.02 0.51
C GLY A 319 -8.99 -9.56 0.86
N PRO A 320 -9.14 -10.88 0.96
CA PRO A 320 -10.42 -11.51 1.25
C PRO A 320 -10.88 -11.25 2.68
N LEU A 321 -12.18 -11.12 2.86
CA LEU A 321 -12.90 -11.28 4.12
C LEU A 321 -13.65 -12.60 4.07
N VAL A 322 -13.55 -13.43 5.10
CA VAL A 322 -14.41 -14.61 5.25
C VAL A 322 -15.39 -14.36 6.40
N ALA A 323 -16.68 -14.55 6.14
CA ALA A 323 -17.74 -14.40 7.13
C ALA A 323 -18.94 -15.29 6.77
N ASP A 324 -19.53 -15.97 7.74
CA ASP A 324 -20.69 -16.88 7.56
C ASP A 324 -20.46 -17.91 6.44
N GLY A 325 -19.24 -18.46 6.32
CA GLY A 325 -18.85 -19.42 5.30
C GLY A 325 -18.81 -18.85 3.88
N VAL A 326 -18.76 -17.53 3.74
CA VAL A 326 -18.63 -16.81 2.46
C VAL A 326 -17.31 -16.05 2.43
N VAL A 327 -16.53 -16.24 1.38
CA VAL A 327 -15.36 -15.40 1.11
C VAL A 327 -15.72 -14.29 0.14
N MET A 328 -15.46 -13.06 0.52
CA MET A 328 -15.73 -11.85 -0.26
C MET A 328 -14.44 -11.15 -0.61
N ILE A 329 -14.38 -10.52 -1.78
CA ILE A 329 -13.26 -9.73 -2.27
C ILE A 329 -13.74 -8.47 -2.98
N GLY A 330 -13.17 -7.34 -2.63
CA GLY A 330 -13.34 -6.09 -3.36
C GLY A 330 -12.24 -5.91 -4.40
N LEU A 331 -12.57 -5.33 -5.54
CA LEU A 331 -11.62 -5.06 -6.61
C LEU A 331 -11.40 -3.56 -6.79
N ALA A 332 -10.19 -3.18 -7.23
CA ALA A 332 -9.89 -1.84 -7.70
C ALA A 332 -10.08 -1.78 -9.22
N SER A 333 -10.75 -0.75 -9.74
CA SER A 333 -11.13 -0.69 -11.13
C SER A 333 -10.86 0.68 -11.76
N GLN A 334 -10.46 0.65 -13.03
CA GLN A 334 -10.44 1.82 -13.91
C GLN A 334 -11.40 1.63 -15.10
N ARG A 335 -12.33 0.68 -14.99
CA ARG A 335 -13.29 0.36 -16.05
C ARG A 335 -14.52 1.28 -16.02
N ASP A 336 -15.20 1.35 -17.13
CA ASP A 336 -16.52 1.94 -17.23
C ASP A 336 -17.53 1.16 -16.36
N GLY A 337 -18.46 1.87 -15.71
CA GLY A 337 -19.43 1.28 -14.80
C GLY A 337 -18.90 0.93 -13.40
N GLY A 338 -17.66 1.30 -13.08
CA GLY A 338 -17.10 1.19 -11.74
C GLY A 338 -16.50 -0.18 -11.38
N SER A 339 -16.47 -0.51 -10.11
CA SER A 339 -15.86 -1.71 -9.56
C SER A 339 -16.91 -2.70 -9.03
N ILE A 340 -16.43 -3.84 -8.49
CA ILE A 340 -17.28 -4.87 -7.90
C ILE A 340 -16.75 -5.34 -6.55
N ILE A 341 -17.67 -5.86 -5.73
CA ILE A 341 -17.41 -6.82 -4.66
C ILE A 341 -17.96 -8.17 -5.14
N ALA A 342 -17.11 -9.20 -5.11
CA ALA A 342 -17.46 -10.56 -5.50
C ALA A 342 -17.47 -11.48 -4.29
N ALA A 343 -18.36 -12.47 -4.26
CA ALA A 343 -18.50 -13.43 -3.18
C ALA A 343 -18.52 -14.87 -3.67
N PHE A 344 -17.93 -15.75 -2.86
CA PHE A 344 -17.79 -17.18 -3.14
C PHE A 344 -18.10 -17.99 -1.89
N ASP A 345 -18.57 -19.20 -2.06
CA ASP A 345 -18.65 -20.18 -0.99
C ASP A 345 -17.23 -20.55 -0.52
N ALA A 346 -16.93 -20.37 0.75
CA ALA A 346 -15.58 -20.53 1.27
C ALA A 346 -15.09 -21.99 1.25
N GLU A 347 -16.01 -22.96 1.23
CA GLU A 347 -15.65 -24.39 1.21
C GLU A 347 -15.33 -24.88 -0.20
N SER A 348 -16.14 -24.49 -1.18
CA SER A 348 -16.08 -25.01 -2.56
C SER A 348 -15.47 -24.06 -3.59
N GLY A 349 -15.37 -22.77 -3.29
CA GLY A 349 -15.01 -21.73 -4.26
C GLY A 349 -16.12 -21.37 -5.24
N ALA A 350 -17.33 -21.90 -5.07
CA ALA A 350 -18.44 -21.59 -5.97
C ALA A 350 -18.83 -20.11 -5.87
N HIS A 351 -18.90 -19.43 -7.03
CA HIS A 351 -19.33 -18.03 -7.08
C HIS A 351 -20.79 -17.89 -6.62
N LEU A 352 -21.05 -16.89 -5.77
CA LEU A 352 -22.38 -16.64 -5.20
C LEU A 352 -23.03 -15.39 -5.80
N TRP A 353 -22.35 -14.25 -5.75
CA TRP A 353 -22.88 -12.98 -6.23
C TRP A 353 -21.76 -11.96 -6.52
N ASN A 354 -22.08 -10.95 -7.36
CA ASN A 354 -21.34 -9.72 -7.53
C ASN A 354 -22.22 -8.52 -7.18
N PHE A 355 -21.63 -7.48 -6.61
CA PHE A 355 -22.26 -6.19 -6.38
C PHE A 355 -21.46 -5.07 -7.05
N ASN A 356 -22.10 -4.24 -7.89
CA ASN A 356 -21.47 -3.06 -8.49
C ASN A 356 -21.39 -1.94 -7.45
N THR A 357 -20.17 -1.43 -7.21
CA THR A 357 -19.90 -0.37 -6.23
C THR A 357 -20.21 1.05 -6.75
N VAL A 358 -20.53 1.16 -8.03
CA VAL A 358 -21.09 2.34 -8.69
C VAL A 358 -22.53 2.02 -9.06
N ALA A 359 -23.47 2.84 -8.61
CA ALA A 359 -24.90 2.63 -8.90
C ALA A 359 -25.15 2.74 -10.41
N GLN A 360 -25.84 1.70 -10.95
CA GLN A 360 -26.13 1.58 -12.38
C GLN A 360 -27.42 2.33 -12.74
N GLU A 361 -27.57 2.71 -14.01
CA GLU A 361 -28.81 3.31 -14.51
C GLU A 361 -30.01 2.40 -14.21
N GLY A 362 -31.08 3.00 -13.71
CA GLY A 362 -32.31 2.29 -13.36
C GLY A 362 -32.27 1.48 -12.07
N ALA A 363 -31.09 1.35 -11.42
CA ALA A 363 -30.93 0.73 -10.12
C ALA A 363 -31.05 1.76 -8.98
N PRO A 364 -31.26 1.34 -7.73
CA PRO A 364 -31.23 2.25 -6.57
C PRO A 364 -29.92 3.07 -6.53
N GLY A 365 -30.05 4.40 -6.40
CA GLY A 365 -28.91 5.33 -6.44
C GLY A 365 -28.41 5.69 -7.84
N GLY A 366 -28.94 5.09 -8.89
CA GLY A 366 -28.52 5.36 -10.27
C GLY A 366 -28.82 6.80 -10.75
N ASP A 367 -29.73 7.49 -10.10
CA ASP A 367 -30.09 8.89 -10.31
C ASP A 367 -29.09 9.89 -9.69
N THR A 368 -28.12 9.40 -8.92
CA THR A 368 -27.09 10.25 -8.26
C THR A 368 -25.85 10.52 -9.10
N TRP A 369 -25.86 10.18 -10.37
CA TRP A 369 -24.71 10.27 -11.28
C TRP A 369 -24.86 11.37 -12.34
N ASN A 370 -25.49 12.50 -12.01
CA ASN A 370 -25.59 13.68 -12.88
C ASN A 370 -26.16 13.35 -14.27
N ASN A 371 -27.08 12.37 -14.34
CA ASN A 371 -27.67 11.79 -15.56
C ASN A 371 -26.66 11.11 -16.51
N LEU A 372 -25.47 10.73 -16.03
CA LEU A 372 -24.48 10.05 -16.83
C LEU A 372 -24.89 8.60 -17.16
N PRO A 373 -24.62 8.12 -18.39
CA PRO A 373 -24.79 6.72 -18.74
C PRO A 373 -23.74 5.85 -18.01
N ASN A 374 -23.98 4.56 -17.84
CA ASN A 374 -23.07 3.64 -17.12
C ASN A 374 -21.62 3.69 -17.68
N ALA A 375 -21.46 3.82 -19.00
CA ALA A 375 -20.16 3.91 -19.66
C ALA A 375 -19.33 5.17 -19.31
N ALA A 376 -19.97 6.16 -18.66
CA ALA A 376 -19.31 7.41 -18.23
C ALA A 376 -19.20 7.50 -16.68
N ARG A 377 -19.55 6.43 -15.97
CA ARG A 377 -19.45 6.36 -14.50
C ARG A 377 -18.19 5.61 -14.11
N HIS A 378 -17.31 6.24 -13.37
CA HIS A 378 -16.02 5.68 -12.99
C HIS A 378 -15.76 5.82 -11.49
N GLY A 379 -14.93 4.94 -10.93
CA GLY A 379 -14.56 4.96 -9.51
C GLY A 379 -15.12 3.80 -8.71
N GLY A 380 -15.38 4.03 -7.45
CA GLY A 380 -15.92 3.02 -6.55
C GLY A 380 -14.99 1.82 -6.32
N SER A 381 -13.67 2.00 -6.45
CA SER A 381 -12.69 0.95 -6.19
C SER A 381 -12.78 0.45 -4.75
N VAL A 382 -12.58 -0.87 -4.56
CA VAL A 382 -12.50 -1.51 -3.24
C VAL A 382 -11.14 -2.17 -3.13
N TRP A 383 -10.19 -1.46 -2.51
CA TRP A 383 -8.78 -1.85 -2.49
C TRP A 383 -8.21 -2.12 -1.08
N THR A 384 -9.11 -2.26 -0.09
CA THR A 384 -8.83 -2.79 1.25
C THR A 384 -9.73 -3.98 1.55
N SER A 385 -9.61 -4.62 2.70
CA SER A 385 -10.50 -5.68 3.14
C SER A 385 -11.69 -5.11 3.92
N GLY A 386 -12.77 -5.89 4.03
CA GLY A 386 -13.93 -5.60 4.84
C GLY A 386 -13.79 -6.09 6.29
N SER A 387 -14.82 -5.80 7.09
CA SER A 387 -15.02 -6.31 8.45
C SER A 387 -16.38 -7.04 8.53
N TYR A 388 -16.59 -7.82 9.58
CA TYR A 388 -17.87 -8.50 9.79
C TYR A 388 -18.34 -8.32 11.23
N ASP A 389 -19.59 -7.93 11.37
CA ASP A 389 -20.24 -7.85 12.65
C ASP A 389 -21.14 -9.08 12.85
N ALA A 390 -20.68 -10.03 13.67
CA ALA A 390 -21.42 -11.25 13.96
C ALA A 390 -22.73 -11.00 14.72
N GLU A 391 -22.86 -9.86 15.39
CA GLU A 391 -24.07 -9.50 16.13
C GLU A 391 -25.20 -9.06 15.19
N THR A 392 -24.88 -8.26 14.19
CA THR A 392 -25.84 -7.84 13.16
C THR A 392 -25.93 -8.80 11.97
N GLY A 393 -24.94 -9.69 11.82
CA GLY A 393 -24.82 -10.61 10.68
C GLY A 393 -24.44 -9.90 9.37
N LEU A 394 -23.76 -8.74 9.44
CA LEU A 394 -23.47 -7.91 8.28
C LEU A 394 -21.96 -7.83 8.00
N ALA A 395 -21.61 -8.03 6.73
CA ALA A 395 -20.28 -7.73 6.20
C ALA A 395 -20.22 -6.27 5.76
N LEU A 396 -19.17 -5.57 6.20
CA LEU A 396 -19.01 -4.13 6.05
C LEU A 396 -17.86 -3.84 5.10
N TRP A 397 -18.11 -3.08 4.05
CA TRP A 397 -17.14 -2.76 3.03
C TRP A 397 -17.02 -1.26 2.79
N GLY A 398 -15.79 -0.78 2.59
CA GLY A 398 -15.50 0.56 2.17
C GLY A 398 -15.39 0.66 0.66
N VAL A 399 -15.90 1.74 0.12
CA VAL A 399 -15.82 2.08 -1.30
C VAL A 399 -15.04 3.36 -1.47
N ALA A 400 -14.13 3.40 -2.44
CA ALA A 400 -13.31 4.57 -2.77
C ALA A 400 -14.11 5.62 -3.56
N GLN A 401 -13.44 6.71 -3.87
CA GLN A 401 -13.96 7.88 -4.53
C GLN A 401 -14.48 7.66 -5.96
N THR A 402 -15.06 8.72 -6.53
CA THR A 402 -15.37 8.86 -7.96
C THR A 402 -14.09 9.11 -8.75
N TYR A 403 -13.91 8.42 -9.88
CA TYR A 403 -12.87 8.72 -10.84
C TYR A 403 -13.45 9.50 -12.02
N ASP A 404 -12.58 10.13 -12.82
CA ASP A 404 -12.99 11.04 -13.89
C ASP A 404 -14.05 12.04 -13.40
N THR A 405 -13.68 12.83 -12.38
CA THR A 405 -14.59 13.69 -11.61
C THR A 405 -15.22 14.81 -12.41
N GLY A 406 -14.70 15.16 -13.59
CA GLY A 406 -15.19 16.26 -14.43
C GLY A 406 -16.69 16.20 -14.72
N PRO A 407 -17.22 15.08 -15.22
CA PRO A 407 -18.65 14.99 -15.57
C PRO A 407 -19.63 15.11 -14.39
N VAL A 408 -19.18 14.87 -13.16
CA VAL A 408 -19.99 15.01 -11.94
C VAL A 408 -19.69 16.28 -11.13
N ARG A 409 -18.73 17.12 -11.59
CA ARG A 409 -18.30 18.32 -10.86
C ARG A 409 -19.38 19.39 -10.81
N ASP A 410 -19.92 19.75 -11.97
CA ASP A 410 -20.93 20.77 -12.07
C ASP A 410 -22.33 20.12 -12.19
N LEU A 411 -23.21 20.42 -11.23
CA LEU A 411 -24.51 19.82 -11.15
C LEU A 411 -25.39 20.23 -12.35
N VAL A 412 -25.88 19.28 -13.10
CA VAL A 412 -26.89 19.49 -14.13
C VAL A 412 -28.22 19.85 -13.45
N PRO A 413 -28.90 20.94 -13.87
CA PRO A 413 -30.16 21.34 -13.27
C PRO A 413 -31.21 20.21 -13.27
N GLY A 414 -31.76 19.89 -12.11
CA GLY A 414 -32.76 18.84 -11.91
C GLY A 414 -32.18 17.42 -11.78
N SER A 415 -30.85 17.28 -11.67
CA SER A 415 -30.18 16.01 -11.38
C SER A 415 -29.57 15.99 -9.95
N ASN A 416 -28.94 14.89 -9.59
CA ASN A 416 -28.12 14.71 -8.39
C ASN A 416 -26.73 14.19 -8.82
N ASN A 417 -25.67 14.66 -8.19
CA ASN A 417 -24.28 14.32 -8.50
C ASN A 417 -23.52 13.72 -7.29
N ASP A 418 -24.21 13.18 -6.30
CA ASP A 418 -23.59 12.56 -5.11
C ASP A 418 -22.73 11.33 -5.45
N GLY A 419 -23.01 10.66 -6.57
CA GLY A 419 -22.17 9.56 -7.10
C GLY A 419 -22.20 8.28 -6.26
N LEU A 420 -23.38 7.75 -5.94
CA LEU A 420 -23.49 6.52 -5.14
C LEU A 420 -22.93 5.31 -5.91
N TYR A 421 -22.20 4.38 -5.24
CA TYR A 421 -21.90 4.30 -3.80
C TYR A 421 -20.45 4.70 -3.49
N THR A 422 -19.86 5.65 -4.23
CA THR A 422 -18.49 6.12 -3.93
C THR A 422 -18.40 6.70 -2.52
N ASN A 423 -17.24 6.57 -1.90
CA ASN A 423 -16.94 7.03 -0.53
C ASN A 423 -17.98 6.59 0.51
N SER A 424 -18.45 5.35 0.40
CA SER A 424 -19.50 4.82 1.27
C SER A 424 -19.02 3.62 2.09
N THR A 425 -19.67 3.42 3.23
CA THR A 425 -19.75 2.11 3.89
C THR A 425 -20.99 1.38 3.34
N LEU A 426 -20.79 0.13 2.91
CA LEU A 426 -21.84 -0.78 2.46
C LEU A 426 -21.97 -1.94 3.44
N ALA A 427 -23.18 -2.32 3.80
CA ALA A 427 -23.48 -3.42 4.71
C ALA A 427 -24.29 -4.51 4.01
N PHE A 428 -23.67 -5.70 3.88
CA PHE A 428 -24.25 -6.83 3.14
C PHE A 428 -24.58 -8.01 4.03
N VAL A 429 -25.64 -8.74 3.68
CA VAL A 429 -25.80 -10.12 4.12
C VAL A 429 -24.82 -10.99 3.34
N PRO A 430 -23.81 -11.65 3.99
CA PRO A 430 -22.73 -12.31 3.27
C PRO A 430 -23.20 -13.34 2.23
N ARG A 431 -24.15 -14.18 2.59
CA ARG A 431 -24.61 -15.31 1.75
C ARG A 431 -25.37 -14.87 0.51
N THR A 432 -26.15 -13.79 0.58
CA THR A 432 -27.06 -13.36 -0.48
C THR A 432 -26.59 -12.15 -1.26
N GLY A 433 -25.65 -11.36 -0.73
CA GLY A 433 -25.24 -10.08 -1.30
C GLY A 433 -26.32 -8.98 -1.17
N GLU A 434 -27.36 -9.21 -0.35
CA GLU A 434 -28.37 -8.20 -0.09
C GLU A 434 -27.74 -7.00 0.65
N LEU A 435 -27.79 -5.81 0.02
CA LEU A 435 -27.42 -4.55 0.65
C LEU A 435 -28.51 -4.13 1.64
N ARG A 436 -28.19 -4.17 2.93
CA ARG A 436 -29.13 -3.81 4.02
C ARG A 436 -29.21 -2.32 4.22
N TRP A 437 -28.06 -1.66 4.21
CA TRP A 437 -27.92 -0.22 4.32
C TRP A 437 -26.57 0.24 3.74
N TYR A 438 -26.50 1.54 3.44
CA TYR A 438 -25.24 2.22 3.14
C TYR A 438 -25.20 3.56 3.85
N TYR A 439 -24.00 4.08 4.06
CA TYR A 439 -23.76 5.44 4.50
C TYR A 439 -22.64 6.06 3.66
N GLN A 440 -22.95 7.20 2.99
CA GLN A 440 -21.96 7.91 2.17
C GLN A 440 -21.27 8.96 3.04
N HIS A 441 -19.96 8.75 3.27
CA HIS A 441 -19.14 9.62 4.13
C HIS A 441 -18.82 10.96 3.47
N MET A 442 -18.51 10.94 2.16
CA MET A 442 -18.19 12.10 1.35
C MET A 442 -18.87 11.98 -0.01
N ALA A 443 -19.88 12.79 -0.26
CA ALA A 443 -20.56 12.85 -1.55
C ALA A 443 -19.71 13.63 -2.57
N ASN A 444 -19.70 13.18 -3.82
CA ASN A 444 -19.09 13.89 -4.95
C ASN A 444 -17.65 14.36 -4.69
N ASP A 445 -16.79 13.46 -4.24
CA ASP A 445 -15.37 13.77 -4.01
C ASP A 445 -14.70 14.21 -5.30
N GLN A 446 -14.10 15.40 -5.28
CA GLN A 446 -13.40 16.02 -6.40
C GLN A 446 -11.87 16.09 -6.18
N TYR A 447 -11.34 15.45 -5.10
CA TYR A 447 -10.00 15.69 -4.57
C TYR A 447 -9.15 14.44 -4.46
N ASP A 448 -9.67 13.25 -4.76
CA ASP A 448 -9.06 11.94 -4.50
C ASP A 448 -8.90 11.65 -2.99
N LEU A 449 -9.98 11.86 -2.23
CA LEU A 449 -10.00 11.68 -0.78
C LEU A 449 -10.86 10.47 -0.36
N ASP A 450 -10.36 9.27 -0.64
CA ASP A 450 -11.03 7.98 -0.41
C ASP A 450 -11.49 7.73 1.04
N TRP A 451 -12.62 7.00 1.17
CA TRP A 451 -13.15 6.42 2.41
C TRP A 451 -13.19 4.88 2.38
N VAL A 452 -12.34 4.24 1.62
CA VAL A 452 -12.32 2.80 1.36
C VAL A 452 -11.70 1.96 2.50
N PHE A 453 -11.15 2.59 3.53
CA PHE A 453 -10.28 1.99 4.55
C PHE A 453 -11.00 1.00 5.48
N GLU A 454 -10.39 0.65 6.61
CA GLU A 454 -10.95 -0.29 7.59
C GLU A 454 -12.27 0.22 8.19
N ARG A 455 -13.15 -0.72 8.53
CA ARG A 455 -14.34 -0.50 9.36
C ARG A 455 -14.08 -1.13 10.70
N VAL A 456 -13.76 -0.31 11.69
CA VAL A 456 -13.52 -0.76 13.08
C VAL A 456 -14.87 -0.87 13.77
N ILE A 457 -15.20 -2.06 14.25
CA ILE A 457 -16.42 -2.32 14.99
C ILE A 457 -16.09 -2.34 16.49
N GLY A 458 -16.87 -1.63 17.29
CA GLY A 458 -16.67 -1.56 18.73
C GLY A 458 -17.90 -1.05 19.47
N ASP A 459 -17.85 -1.13 20.77
CA ASP A 459 -18.85 -0.52 21.66
C ASP A 459 -18.28 0.78 22.19
N VAL A 460 -18.95 1.92 21.91
CA VAL A 460 -18.53 3.25 22.33
C VAL A 460 -19.62 3.87 23.21
N SER A 461 -19.21 4.61 24.22
CA SER A 461 -20.14 5.36 25.08
C SER A 461 -20.72 6.56 24.34
N VAL A 462 -21.93 6.46 23.83
CA VAL A 462 -22.66 7.56 23.18
C VAL A 462 -23.71 8.08 24.16
N ASN A 463 -23.57 9.35 24.58
CA ASN A 463 -24.45 9.97 25.61
C ASN A 463 -24.54 9.14 26.89
N GLY A 464 -23.44 8.55 27.32
CA GLY A 464 -23.34 7.74 28.54
C GLY A 464 -23.98 6.35 28.46
N GLN A 465 -24.31 5.88 27.27
CA GLN A 465 -24.81 4.53 27.01
C GLN A 465 -23.92 3.81 26.02
N PRO A 466 -23.54 2.54 26.27
CA PRO A 466 -22.78 1.75 25.30
C PRO A 466 -23.59 1.55 24.03
N ARG A 467 -22.95 1.75 22.88
CA ARG A 467 -23.54 1.64 21.56
C ARG A 467 -22.62 0.89 20.62
N ARG A 468 -23.15 -0.10 19.94
CA ARG A 468 -22.44 -0.82 18.87
C ARG A 468 -22.29 0.09 17.66
N VAL A 469 -21.05 0.42 17.30
CA VAL A 469 -20.75 1.38 16.24
C VAL A 469 -19.73 0.82 15.24
N ILE A 470 -19.69 1.48 14.08
CA ILE A 470 -18.62 1.37 13.10
C ILE A 470 -17.88 2.70 13.09
N MET A 471 -16.57 2.64 13.24
CA MET A 471 -15.69 3.79 13.12
C MET A 471 -14.82 3.63 11.86
N THR A 472 -14.76 4.66 11.05
CA THR A 472 -13.91 4.69 9.86
C THR A 472 -13.52 6.11 9.52
N GLY A 473 -12.37 6.31 8.90
CA GLY A 473 -11.92 7.65 8.53
C GLY A 473 -11.48 7.73 7.07
N GLY A 474 -11.69 8.91 6.47
CA GLY A 474 -11.25 9.25 5.13
C GLY A 474 -9.82 9.80 5.07
N LYS A 475 -9.31 9.94 3.86
CA LYS A 475 -8.01 10.57 3.61
C LYS A 475 -7.91 12.01 4.16
N GLU A 476 -9.03 12.71 4.28
CA GLU A 476 -9.10 14.05 4.85
C GLU A 476 -8.80 14.12 6.36
N GLY A 477 -8.76 12.98 7.06
CA GLY A 477 -8.51 12.94 8.50
C GLY A 477 -9.75 13.26 9.33
N LEU A 478 -10.93 12.95 8.81
CA LEU A 478 -12.19 12.91 9.54
C LEU A 478 -12.53 11.46 9.83
N PHE A 479 -12.98 11.17 11.05
CA PHE A 479 -13.44 9.84 11.47
C PHE A 479 -14.92 9.88 11.81
N ASP A 480 -15.72 9.18 11.01
CA ASP A 480 -17.15 9.02 11.26
C ASP A 480 -17.42 7.83 12.17
N THR A 481 -18.31 8.06 13.14
CA THR A 481 -18.93 7.03 13.96
C THR A 481 -20.37 6.86 13.50
N ILE A 482 -20.73 5.65 13.08
CA ILE A 482 -22.08 5.31 12.61
C ILE A 482 -22.62 4.08 13.38
N ASP A 483 -23.93 4.01 13.53
CA ASP A 483 -24.62 2.90 14.17
C ASP A 483 -24.47 1.60 13.36
N ALA A 484 -23.98 0.53 13.97
CA ALA A 484 -23.63 -0.70 13.26
C ALA A 484 -24.84 -1.42 12.65
N ALA A 485 -26.02 -1.33 13.26
CA ALA A 485 -27.20 -2.01 12.78
C ALA A 485 -27.90 -1.27 11.63
N THR A 486 -27.81 0.05 11.61
CA THR A 486 -28.65 0.90 10.75
C THR A 486 -27.86 1.80 9.78
N GLY A 487 -26.57 1.96 9.97
CA GLY A 487 -25.72 2.89 9.23
C GLY A 487 -26.02 4.38 9.54
N ARG A 488 -26.80 4.69 10.58
CA ARG A 488 -27.12 6.07 10.94
C ARG A 488 -25.90 6.76 11.52
N TYR A 489 -25.68 8.00 11.08
CA TYR A 489 -24.65 8.89 11.59
C TYR A 489 -24.83 9.15 13.09
N ILE A 490 -23.72 9.18 13.81
CA ILE A 490 -23.67 9.50 15.24
C ILE A 490 -22.79 10.73 15.46
N ASP A 491 -21.53 10.70 14.99
CA ASP A 491 -20.56 11.77 15.21
C ASP A 491 -19.39 11.71 14.21
N THR A 492 -18.61 12.80 14.14
CA THR A 492 -17.35 12.87 13.38
C THR A 492 -16.27 13.49 14.25
N ALA A 493 -15.18 12.72 14.49
CA ALA A 493 -13.97 13.25 15.09
C ALA A 493 -13.06 13.84 13.99
N ASP A 494 -12.57 15.08 14.23
CA ASP A 494 -11.62 15.75 13.34
C ASP A 494 -10.18 15.61 13.90
N MET A 495 -9.27 15.07 13.11
CA MET A 495 -7.85 14.95 13.45
C MET A 495 -7.11 16.30 13.42
N GLY A 496 -7.74 17.37 12.92
CA GLY A 496 -7.26 18.76 13.02
C GLY A 496 -6.32 19.22 11.90
N PHE A 497 -6.24 18.55 10.75
CA PHE A 497 -5.36 18.98 9.65
C PHE A 497 -6.04 19.16 8.29
N GLN A 498 -7.35 19.00 8.19
CA GLN A 498 -8.09 19.32 6.96
C GLN A 498 -8.45 20.81 6.90
N THR A 499 -8.47 21.38 5.69
CA THR A 499 -8.71 22.83 5.50
C THR A 499 -9.84 23.14 4.53
N PHE A 500 -10.61 22.15 4.07
CA PHE A 500 -11.56 22.33 2.98
C PHE A 500 -13.02 21.97 3.34
N ILE A 501 -13.26 21.21 4.40
CA ILE A 501 -14.62 20.97 4.91
C ILE A 501 -14.99 22.11 5.84
N THR A 502 -16.02 22.88 5.47
CA THR A 502 -16.47 24.08 6.21
C THR A 502 -17.60 23.79 7.18
N ALA A 503 -18.35 22.71 6.97
CA ALA A 503 -19.44 22.31 7.86
C ALA A 503 -19.71 20.79 7.75
N ILE A 504 -20.15 20.22 8.86
CA ILE A 504 -20.69 18.86 8.94
C ILE A 504 -22.10 18.96 9.49
N ASP A 505 -23.08 18.43 8.76
CA ASP A 505 -24.47 18.41 9.23
C ASP A 505 -24.59 17.50 10.47
N PRO A 506 -25.07 18.01 11.61
CA PRO A 506 -25.04 17.24 12.87
C PRO A 506 -26.04 16.08 12.92
N VAL A 507 -26.94 15.98 11.96
CA VAL A 507 -27.96 14.91 11.91
C VAL A 507 -27.58 13.82 10.92
N THR A 508 -27.04 14.23 9.77
CA THR A 508 -26.75 13.33 8.66
C THR A 508 -25.26 13.04 8.48
N GLY A 509 -24.37 13.85 9.09
CA GLY A 509 -22.93 13.78 8.88
C GLY A 509 -22.46 14.25 7.50
N ARG A 510 -23.39 14.85 6.68
CA ARG A 510 -23.04 15.35 5.35
C ARG A 510 -22.00 16.47 5.46
N LYS A 511 -20.90 16.28 4.79
CA LYS A 511 -19.77 17.21 4.75
C LYS A 511 -19.98 18.23 3.63
N THR A 512 -19.69 19.50 3.92
CA THR A 512 -19.79 20.61 2.98
C THR A 512 -18.40 21.14 2.66
N PRO A 513 -17.85 20.82 1.47
CA PRO A 513 -16.59 21.39 1.02
C PRO A 513 -16.72 22.90 0.74
N ASP A 514 -15.60 23.63 0.90
CA ASP A 514 -15.51 25.04 0.48
C ASP A 514 -15.62 25.15 -1.06
N PRO A 515 -16.63 25.82 -1.59
CA PRO A 515 -16.77 25.99 -3.04
C PRO A 515 -15.59 26.71 -3.71
N ALA A 516 -14.83 27.54 -2.96
CA ALA A 516 -13.65 28.24 -3.46
C ALA A 516 -12.49 27.29 -3.74
N LEU A 517 -12.47 26.10 -3.10
CA LEU A 517 -11.46 25.08 -3.28
C LEU A 517 -11.85 23.98 -4.28
N LEU A 518 -12.98 24.12 -4.98
CA LEU A 518 -13.40 23.16 -5.99
C LEU A 518 -12.46 23.23 -7.21
N PRO A 519 -11.69 22.16 -7.50
CA PRO A 519 -10.69 22.17 -8.56
C PRO A 519 -11.34 22.05 -9.95
N GLY A 520 -10.65 22.46 -11.00
CA GLY A 520 -11.14 22.29 -12.35
C GLY A 520 -10.25 22.90 -13.43
N ARG A 521 -10.51 22.53 -14.68
CA ARG A 521 -9.77 23.01 -15.86
C ARG A 521 -9.81 24.53 -16.01
N ASP A 522 -10.97 25.13 -15.78
CA ASP A 522 -11.26 26.56 -16.02
C ASP A 522 -11.32 27.31 -14.68
N ARG A 523 -10.64 26.84 -13.67
CA ARG A 523 -10.59 27.43 -12.31
C ARG A 523 -9.15 27.82 -11.98
N ASP A 524 -8.98 28.68 -10.97
CA ASP A 524 -7.67 29.02 -10.45
C ASP A 524 -7.05 27.81 -9.71
N ALA A 525 -5.71 27.83 -9.58
CA ALA A 525 -5.03 26.86 -8.72
C ALA A 525 -5.47 27.06 -7.27
N VAL A 526 -5.69 25.94 -6.56
CA VAL A 526 -6.11 25.95 -5.17
C VAL A 526 -5.11 25.22 -4.29
N PHE A 527 -4.92 25.71 -3.07
CA PHE A 527 -4.10 25.07 -2.05
C PHE A 527 -5.00 24.57 -0.92
N MET A 528 -4.83 23.31 -0.55
CA MET A 528 -5.62 22.69 0.52
C MET A 528 -4.86 21.56 1.22
N CYS A 529 -5.29 21.22 2.42
CA CYS A 529 -4.81 20.08 3.19
C CYS A 529 -5.98 19.11 3.48
N PRO A 530 -5.69 17.81 3.57
CA PRO A 530 -4.42 17.16 3.27
C PRO A 530 -4.21 16.94 1.76
N HIS A 531 -3.06 16.32 1.42
CA HIS A 531 -2.77 15.86 0.07
C HIS A 531 -3.66 14.67 -0.33
N ALA A 532 -3.87 14.44 -1.64
CA ALA A 532 -4.61 13.29 -2.19
C ALA A 532 -4.03 11.91 -1.78
N GLY A 533 -2.77 11.85 -1.36
CA GLY A 533 -2.19 10.69 -0.68
C GLY A 533 -2.74 10.48 0.74
N GLY A 534 -3.47 11.45 1.25
CA GLY A 534 -4.18 11.45 2.52
C GLY A 534 -3.35 11.91 3.71
N GLY A 535 -3.99 12.65 4.61
CA GLY A 535 -3.54 12.80 5.97
C GLY A 535 -3.43 11.42 6.62
N ARG A 536 -4.45 10.58 6.45
CA ARG A 536 -4.38 9.12 6.67
C ARG A 536 -4.54 8.37 5.34
N ASN A 537 -4.19 7.08 5.32
CA ASN A 537 -4.42 6.21 4.17
C ASN A 537 -4.67 4.76 4.66
N TRP A 538 -4.34 3.73 3.87
CA TRP A 538 -4.63 2.33 4.14
C TRP A 538 -3.97 1.74 5.41
N SER A 539 -2.96 2.40 5.97
CA SER A 539 -2.35 1.98 7.25
C SER A 539 -3.43 2.04 8.36
N PRO A 540 -3.95 0.90 8.81
CA PRO A 540 -5.15 0.89 9.63
C PRO A 540 -4.92 1.36 11.05
N SER A 541 -5.98 1.89 11.65
CA SER A 541 -6.08 2.27 13.06
C SER A 541 -6.15 1.07 13.99
N ALA A 542 -6.03 1.31 15.30
CA ALA A 542 -6.36 0.34 16.34
C ALA A 542 -7.36 0.94 17.31
N PHE A 543 -8.21 0.13 17.92
CA PHE A 543 -9.23 0.57 18.84
C PHE A 543 -9.18 -0.25 20.15
N ASN A 544 -9.30 0.45 21.27
CA ASN A 544 -9.38 -0.15 22.59
C ASN A 544 -10.75 0.16 23.21
N ASP A 545 -11.64 -0.82 23.21
CA ASP A 545 -13.00 -0.70 23.76
C ASP A 545 -12.99 -0.27 25.26
N ALA A 546 -11.99 -0.72 26.03
CA ALA A 546 -11.94 -0.41 27.46
C ALA A 546 -11.73 1.09 27.77
N THR A 547 -11.25 1.85 26.80
CA THR A 547 -10.93 3.28 26.94
C THR A 547 -11.64 4.16 25.94
N ASP A 548 -12.50 3.63 25.10
CA ASP A 548 -13.14 4.31 23.94
C ASP A 548 -12.11 5.03 23.04
N THR A 549 -10.88 4.51 22.95
CA THR A 549 -9.80 5.23 22.26
C THR A 549 -9.42 4.55 20.95
N LEU A 550 -9.49 5.32 19.88
CA LEU A 550 -8.94 5.00 18.57
C LEU A 550 -7.51 5.55 18.46
N PHE A 551 -6.59 4.73 17.99
CA PHE A 551 -5.20 5.12 17.73
C PHE A 551 -4.93 5.06 16.24
N ILE A 552 -4.45 6.18 15.68
CA ILE A 552 -4.25 6.33 14.25
C ILE A 552 -2.97 7.08 13.94
N ASN A 553 -2.25 6.66 12.92
CA ASN A 553 -1.17 7.44 12.34
C ASN A 553 -1.64 8.22 11.10
N ALA A 554 -1.03 9.38 10.92
CA ALA A 554 -1.32 10.31 9.84
C ALA A 554 -0.04 10.96 9.30
N ARG A 555 -0.22 11.76 8.25
CA ARG A 555 0.82 12.56 7.61
C ARG A 555 0.37 14.00 7.48
N ASP A 556 1.23 14.90 7.90
CA ASP A 556 0.99 16.34 7.81
C ASP A 556 1.45 16.86 6.44
N THR A 557 0.60 16.71 5.44
CA THR A 557 0.89 17.11 4.07
C THR A 557 -0.31 17.79 3.43
N CYS A 558 -0.04 18.75 2.54
CA CYS A 558 -1.03 19.49 1.77
C CYS A 558 -0.85 19.26 0.27
N MET A 559 -1.73 19.81 -0.55
CA MET A 559 -1.62 19.77 -2.00
C MET A 559 -1.95 21.11 -2.64
N GLU A 560 -1.32 21.34 -3.78
CA GLU A 560 -1.71 22.36 -4.74
C GLU A 560 -2.34 21.67 -5.95
N LEU A 561 -3.59 22.04 -6.25
CA LEU A 561 -4.37 21.56 -7.37
C LEU A 561 -4.30 22.60 -8.49
N ARG A 562 -3.55 22.30 -9.55
CA ARG A 562 -3.35 23.22 -10.67
C ARG A 562 -4.20 22.82 -11.87
N PRO A 563 -4.84 23.79 -12.55
CA PRO A 563 -5.59 23.52 -13.76
C PRO A 563 -4.73 22.83 -14.84
N ARG A 564 -5.32 21.85 -15.50
CA ARG A 564 -4.71 21.12 -16.61
C ARG A 564 -5.65 21.11 -17.81
N ALA A 565 -5.10 21.36 -19.02
CA ALA A 565 -5.91 21.47 -20.22
C ALA A 565 -6.65 20.18 -20.58
N GLU A 566 -6.01 19.03 -20.41
CA GLU A 566 -6.57 17.71 -20.74
C GLU A 566 -6.11 16.64 -19.76
N GLY A 567 -6.91 15.57 -19.60
CA GLY A 567 -6.57 14.40 -18.78
C GLY A 567 -6.83 14.59 -17.29
N GLY A 568 -6.18 13.75 -16.49
CA GLY A 568 -6.48 13.53 -15.08
C GLY A 568 -7.56 12.46 -14.93
N PHE A 569 -7.20 11.27 -14.42
CA PHE A 569 -8.17 10.17 -14.28
C PHE A 569 -8.88 10.23 -12.92
N PHE A 570 -8.11 10.49 -11.85
CA PHE A 570 -8.68 10.58 -10.50
C PHE A 570 -9.37 11.94 -10.27
N THR A 571 -8.76 13.02 -10.76
CA THR A 571 -9.27 14.39 -10.67
C THR A 571 -9.20 15.06 -12.04
N SER A 572 -10.28 15.03 -12.79
CA SER A 572 -10.29 15.49 -14.20
C SER A 572 -9.95 16.97 -14.33
N GLY A 573 -9.05 17.26 -15.24
CA GLY A 573 -8.64 18.64 -15.58
C GLY A 573 -7.75 19.30 -14.53
N VAL A 574 -7.06 18.50 -13.69
CA VAL A 574 -6.23 18.99 -12.58
C VAL A 574 -4.97 18.16 -12.44
N ASP A 575 -3.84 18.82 -12.24
CA ASP A 575 -2.62 18.25 -11.72
C ASP A 575 -2.52 18.45 -10.21
N VAL A 576 -2.07 17.44 -9.48
CA VAL A 576 -1.95 17.45 -8.02
C VAL A 576 -0.47 17.44 -7.62
N TYR A 577 -0.06 18.44 -6.85
CA TYR A 577 1.32 18.58 -6.36
C TYR A 577 1.35 18.46 -4.85
N PHE A 578 2.32 17.70 -4.34
CA PHE A 578 2.60 17.65 -2.91
C PHE A 578 3.12 18.99 -2.40
N SER A 579 2.63 19.41 -1.23
CA SER A 579 3.11 20.56 -0.50
C SER A 579 3.17 20.27 1.00
N ALA A 580 4.08 20.94 1.69
CA ALA A 580 4.02 21.01 3.14
C ALA A 580 2.95 22.02 3.58
N PRO A 581 2.37 21.90 4.79
CA PRO A 581 1.59 22.96 5.39
C PRO A 581 2.39 24.27 5.44
N ALA A 582 1.70 25.40 5.34
CA ALA A 582 2.36 26.71 5.34
C ALA A 582 3.11 27.00 6.66
N ASP A 583 2.64 26.43 7.76
CA ASP A 583 3.16 26.52 9.12
C ASP A 583 3.87 25.24 9.59
N SER A 584 4.32 24.39 8.65
CA SER A 584 4.96 23.12 8.96
C SER A 584 6.17 23.28 9.88
N ASP A 585 6.19 22.53 10.96
CA ASP A 585 7.34 22.41 11.87
C ASP A 585 8.44 21.46 11.34
N GLY A 586 8.23 20.90 10.15
CA GLY A 586 9.09 19.90 9.53
C GLY A 586 8.89 18.47 10.02
N ASN A 587 7.91 18.21 10.90
CA ASN A 587 7.53 16.89 11.37
C ASN A 587 6.30 16.41 10.61
N PHE A 588 6.48 15.42 9.73
CA PHE A 588 5.40 14.95 8.84
C PHE A 588 4.69 13.69 9.33
N GLY A 589 5.20 13.02 10.34
CA GLY A 589 4.54 11.87 10.97
C GLY A 589 3.71 12.29 12.17
N ILE A 590 2.45 11.91 12.19
CA ILE A 590 1.50 12.15 13.28
C ILE A 590 0.99 10.81 13.80
N LEU A 591 0.96 10.64 15.12
CA LEU A 591 0.26 9.55 15.82
C LEU A 591 -0.68 10.18 16.85
N GLN A 592 -1.96 9.83 16.80
CA GLN A 592 -2.97 10.38 17.69
C GLN A 592 -3.70 9.28 18.44
N GLY A 593 -4.11 9.59 19.69
CA GLY A 593 -5.15 8.90 20.42
C GLY A 593 -6.40 9.75 20.43
N ILE A 594 -7.50 9.24 19.89
CA ILE A 594 -8.78 9.92 19.72
C ILE A 594 -9.79 9.30 20.67
N ASP A 595 -10.43 10.13 21.51
CA ASP A 595 -11.60 9.76 22.31
C ASP A 595 -12.82 9.68 21.39
N MET A 596 -13.27 8.45 21.10
CA MET A 596 -14.41 8.24 20.21
C MET A 596 -15.77 8.51 20.88
N ALA A 597 -15.79 8.55 22.20
CA ALA A 597 -16.99 8.95 22.95
C ALA A 597 -17.19 10.47 22.99
N ALA A 598 -16.09 11.24 22.99
CA ALA A 598 -16.09 12.69 22.98
C ALA A 598 -15.89 13.30 21.57
N GLY A 599 -15.39 12.53 20.61
CA GLY A 599 -15.02 13.02 19.28
C GLY A 599 -13.76 13.91 19.29
N GLU A 600 -12.88 13.76 20.28
CA GLU A 600 -11.75 14.68 20.49
C GLU A 600 -10.40 13.95 20.51
N VAL A 601 -9.36 14.65 20.00
CA VAL A 601 -7.98 14.18 20.10
C VAL A 601 -7.49 14.34 21.56
N ARG A 602 -7.19 13.20 22.22
CA ARG A 602 -6.65 13.18 23.59
C ARG A 602 -5.19 13.60 23.67
N TRP A 603 -4.39 13.11 22.70
CA TRP A 603 -2.97 13.43 22.60
C TRP A 603 -2.50 13.24 21.14
N GLU A 604 -1.40 13.93 20.83
CA GLU A 604 -0.71 13.85 19.54
C GLU A 604 0.80 13.71 19.77
N HIS A 605 1.42 12.78 19.04
CA HIS A 605 2.86 12.65 18.93
C HIS A 605 3.29 12.95 17.50
N ARG A 606 4.24 13.87 17.32
CA ARG A 606 4.78 14.26 16.01
C ARG A 606 6.23 13.82 15.87
N ARG A 607 6.61 13.41 14.67
CA ARG A 607 7.98 13.05 14.34
C ARG A 607 8.35 13.46 12.91
N ARG A 608 9.67 13.56 12.67
CA ARG A 608 10.21 13.93 11.35
C ARG A 608 9.76 12.99 10.24
N ALA A 609 9.99 11.69 10.44
CA ALA A 609 9.64 10.64 9.47
C ALA A 609 8.15 10.32 9.53
N PRO A 610 7.42 10.31 8.41
CA PRO A 610 6.04 9.84 8.36
C PRO A 610 5.90 8.39 8.81
N TYR A 611 4.82 8.07 9.49
CA TYR A 611 4.44 6.69 9.75
C TYR A 611 4.00 5.99 8.47
N ASN A 612 4.23 4.66 8.41
CA ASN A 612 3.92 3.86 7.23
C ASN A 612 3.16 2.57 7.55
N ALA A 613 3.50 1.87 8.63
CA ALA A 613 2.75 0.71 9.11
C ALA A 613 1.44 1.14 9.80
N GLY A 614 0.47 0.22 9.90
CA GLY A 614 -0.71 0.42 10.75
C GLY A 614 -0.36 0.41 12.24
N VAL A 615 -1.36 0.63 13.09
CA VAL A 615 -1.21 0.64 14.54
C VAL A 615 -1.72 -0.68 15.13
N LEU A 616 -0.99 -1.25 16.08
CA LEU A 616 -1.40 -2.36 16.94
C LEU A 616 -1.56 -1.83 18.37
N ALA A 617 -2.69 -2.06 19.00
CA ALA A 617 -2.91 -1.77 20.43
C ALA A 617 -2.90 -3.07 21.26
N THR A 618 -2.45 -2.98 22.51
CA THR A 618 -2.41 -4.12 23.44
C THR A 618 -3.15 -3.85 24.74
N GLY A 619 -3.62 -4.89 25.39
CA GLY A 619 -4.29 -4.81 26.70
C GLY A 619 -3.40 -4.31 27.84
N THR A 620 -2.08 -4.22 27.62
CA THR A 620 -1.12 -3.67 28.60
C THR A 620 -0.87 -2.17 28.46
N GLY A 621 -1.53 -1.50 27.49
CA GLY A 621 -1.36 -0.08 27.28
C GLY A 621 -0.23 0.28 26.30
N LEU A 622 0.23 -0.65 25.46
CA LEU A 622 1.23 -0.39 24.42
C LEU A 622 0.59 -0.20 23.05
N LEU A 623 1.17 0.70 22.24
CA LEU A 623 0.95 0.79 20.80
C LEU A 623 2.22 0.38 20.07
N PHE A 624 2.09 -0.37 18.97
CA PHE A 624 3.19 -0.65 18.06
C PHE A 624 2.87 -0.11 16.67
N THR A 625 3.86 0.48 16.01
CA THR A 625 3.78 0.95 14.63
C THR A 625 5.17 1.05 14.00
N GLY A 626 5.26 1.54 12.78
CA GLY A 626 6.53 1.73 12.09
C GLY A 626 6.50 2.89 11.11
N ALA A 627 7.69 3.45 10.81
CA ALA A 627 7.84 4.66 10.03
C ALA A 627 8.76 4.49 8.82
N MET A 628 8.77 5.49 7.94
CA MET A 628 9.50 5.48 6.67
C MET A 628 11.01 5.52 6.83
N ASP A 629 11.52 5.96 7.98
CA ASP A 629 12.94 5.91 8.33
C ASP A 629 13.41 4.51 8.78
N GLN A 630 12.65 3.48 8.43
CA GLN A 630 12.94 2.07 8.71
C GLN A 630 12.93 1.74 10.22
N THR A 631 12.25 2.55 11.01
CA THR A 631 12.14 2.37 12.46
C THR A 631 10.79 1.77 12.84
N VAL A 632 10.80 0.79 13.74
CA VAL A 632 9.62 0.28 14.44
C VAL A 632 9.63 0.76 15.88
N MET A 633 8.47 1.09 16.45
CA MET A 633 8.36 1.74 17.74
C MET A 633 7.24 1.15 18.58
N ALA A 634 7.40 1.34 19.90
CA ALA A 634 6.32 1.16 20.89
C ALA A 634 6.06 2.47 21.65
N TYR A 635 4.78 2.79 21.81
CA TYR A 635 4.30 3.98 22.53
C TYR A 635 3.37 3.59 23.69
N ASP A 636 3.29 4.47 24.65
CA ASP A 636 2.29 4.40 25.73
C ASP A 636 0.92 4.86 25.22
N GLN A 637 -0.14 4.05 25.40
CA GLN A 637 -1.49 4.38 24.90
C GLN A 637 -2.11 5.62 25.54
N ALA A 638 -1.78 5.89 26.82
CA ALA A 638 -2.41 6.96 27.56
C ALA A 638 -1.81 8.34 27.22
N THR A 639 -0.52 8.37 26.86
CA THR A 639 0.25 9.62 26.73
C THR A 639 0.86 9.86 25.35
N GLY A 640 0.94 8.84 24.51
CA GLY A 640 1.67 8.92 23.23
C GLY A 640 3.21 8.97 23.40
N ALA A 641 3.73 8.74 24.60
CA ALA A 641 5.17 8.73 24.84
C ALA A 641 5.85 7.52 24.21
N GLU A 642 6.96 7.72 23.51
CA GLU A 642 7.77 6.64 22.95
C GLU A 642 8.49 5.88 24.10
N LEU A 643 8.35 4.56 24.10
CA LEU A 643 8.92 3.67 25.15
C LEU A 643 10.05 2.79 24.61
N TRP A 644 10.03 2.48 23.32
CA TRP A 644 11.01 1.62 22.66
C TRP A 644 11.03 1.86 21.15
N HIS A 645 12.19 1.68 20.53
CA HIS A 645 12.33 1.61 19.07
C HIS A 645 13.46 0.66 18.64
N SER A 646 13.41 0.23 17.39
CA SER A 646 14.46 -0.54 16.72
C SER A 646 14.53 -0.18 15.25
N GLY A 647 15.75 -0.06 14.72
CA GLY A 647 15.99 0.09 13.28
C GLY A 647 15.88 -1.26 12.58
N LEU A 648 15.34 -1.25 11.36
CA LEU A 648 15.28 -2.39 10.45
C LEU A 648 15.99 -2.06 9.13
N ASN A 649 16.16 -3.05 8.25
CA ASN A 649 16.77 -2.81 6.93
C ASN A 649 15.73 -2.45 5.84
N GLY A 650 14.47 -2.31 6.19
CA GLY A 650 13.38 -1.99 5.27
C GLY A 650 12.26 -1.22 5.94
N VAL A 651 11.44 -0.55 5.15
CA VAL A 651 10.30 0.20 5.66
C VAL A 651 9.21 -0.77 6.15
N PRO A 652 8.73 -0.65 7.40
CA PRO A 652 7.56 -1.40 7.85
C PRO A 652 6.33 -1.05 7.02
N ASN A 653 5.79 -2.01 6.28
CA ASN A 653 4.69 -1.79 5.35
C ASN A 653 3.36 -2.38 5.81
N ALA A 654 3.37 -3.53 6.48
CA ALA A 654 2.17 -4.13 7.05
C ALA A 654 1.93 -3.61 8.48
N SER A 655 0.71 -3.77 8.97
CA SER A 655 0.45 -3.54 10.39
C SER A 655 1.21 -4.56 11.24
N PRO A 656 1.78 -4.15 12.36
CA PRO A 656 2.34 -5.10 13.31
C PRO A 656 1.24 -5.99 13.90
N ILE A 657 1.63 -7.22 14.24
CA ILE A 657 0.78 -8.18 14.95
C ILE A 657 1.48 -8.66 16.22
N THR A 658 0.71 -9.15 17.18
CA THR A 658 1.26 -9.85 18.34
C THR A 658 0.52 -11.16 18.56
N TYR A 659 1.26 -12.18 18.98
CA TYR A 659 0.78 -13.53 19.16
C TYR A 659 1.60 -14.24 20.26
N ALA A 660 1.20 -15.45 20.66
CA ALA A 660 2.00 -16.24 21.57
C ALA A 660 2.18 -17.68 21.05
N VAL A 661 3.33 -18.27 21.36
CA VAL A 661 3.64 -19.68 21.08
C VAL A 661 4.30 -20.27 22.33
N ASP A 662 3.81 -21.40 22.77
CA ASP A 662 4.35 -22.11 23.93
C ASP A 662 4.48 -21.21 25.17
N GLY A 663 3.51 -20.27 25.37
CA GLY A 663 3.46 -19.34 26.50
C GLY A 663 4.36 -18.10 26.34
N ARG A 664 5.13 -17.95 25.27
CA ARG A 664 5.96 -16.78 24.99
C ARG A 664 5.27 -15.86 23.99
N GLN A 665 5.21 -14.54 24.33
CA GLN A 665 4.65 -13.51 23.46
C GLN A 665 5.68 -12.97 22.47
N TYR A 666 5.22 -12.71 21.24
CA TYR A 666 5.99 -12.15 20.14
C TYR A 666 5.28 -10.95 19.53
N VAL A 667 6.05 -10.04 18.94
CA VAL A 667 5.56 -8.96 18.09
C VAL A 667 6.24 -9.08 16.72
N ALA A 668 5.45 -9.11 15.65
CA ALA A 668 5.96 -9.24 14.29
C ALA A 668 5.73 -7.98 13.46
N PHE A 669 6.74 -7.63 12.65
CA PHE A 669 6.71 -6.56 11.66
C PHE A 669 7.08 -7.12 10.29
N VAL A 670 6.40 -6.68 9.25
CA VAL A 670 6.74 -7.02 7.87
C VAL A 670 7.24 -5.77 7.17
N THR A 671 8.45 -5.87 6.64
CA THR A 671 9.06 -4.81 5.84
C THR A 671 8.94 -5.11 4.36
N GLY A 672 9.10 -4.09 3.56
CA GLY A 672 9.16 -4.20 2.11
C GLY A 672 9.41 -2.85 1.49
N MET A 673 9.37 -2.83 0.17
CA MET A 673 9.55 -1.66 -0.65
C MET A 673 8.27 -1.41 -1.47
N GLY A 674 8.06 -0.17 -1.91
CA GLY A 674 7.02 0.12 -2.91
C GLY A 674 5.65 0.48 -2.33
N ASN A 675 5.57 1.00 -1.12
CA ASN A 675 4.35 1.66 -0.68
C ASN A 675 4.14 2.94 -1.51
N PRO A 676 3.02 3.08 -2.25
CA PRO A 676 2.73 4.28 -3.05
C PRO A 676 2.79 5.58 -2.24
N LEU A 677 2.52 5.52 -0.95
CA LEU A 677 2.56 6.68 -0.05
C LEU A 677 3.98 7.21 0.22
N ALA A 678 5.01 6.39 -0.08
CA ALA A 678 6.41 6.78 0.06
C ALA A 678 6.91 7.74 -1.02
N PHE A 679 6.23 7.83 -2.17
CA PHE A 679 6.82 8.46 -3.36
C PHE A 679 6.86 9.99 -3.35
N GLY A 680 5.95 10.65 -2.64
CA GLY A 680 5.96 12.13 -2.52
C GLY A 680 6.79 12.66 -1.36
N LEU A 681 7.03 11.83 -0.35
CA LEU A 681 7.66 12.22 0.91
C LEU A 681 9.18 12.49 0.86
N PRO A 682 9.98 11.87 -0.03
CA PRO A 682 11.41 12.21 -0.15
C PRO A 682 11.68 13.68 -0.45
N ASN A 683 10.73 14.39 -1.04
CA ASN A 683 10.86 15.83 -1.29
C ASN A 683 10.84 16.65 0.01
N PHE A 684 10.19 16.14 1.06
CA PHE A 684 10.09 16.79 2.38
C PHE A 684 11.10 16.26 3.40
N THR A 685 11.58 15.04 3.18
CA THR A 685 12.52 14.34 4.07
C THR A 685 13.70 13.77 3.27
N PRO A 686 14.46 14.62 2.54
CA PRO A 686 15.53 14.15 1.65
C PRO A 686 16.68 13.44 2.39
N GLU A 687 16.78 13.66 3.69
CA GLU A 687 17.76 13.00 4.56
C GLU A 687 17.37 11.57 4.94
N ILE A 688 16.10 11.15 4.72
CA ILE A 688 15.65 9.80 5.02
C ILE A 688 15.92 8.92 3.81
N PRO A 689 16.82 7.92 3.93
CA PRO A 689 17.14 7.04 2.82
C PRO A 689 15.93 6.14 2.47
N LEU A 690 15.73 5.95 1.18
CA LEU A 690 14.77 4.91 0.75
C LEU A 690 15.37 3.52 0.98
N PRO A 691 14.53 2.52 1.29
CA PRO A 691 15.00 1.17 1.53
C PRO A 691 15.58 0.54 0.25
N GLU A 692 16.51 -0.39 0.44
CA GLU A 692 17.03 -1.21 -0.65
C GLU A 692 15.92 -2.10 -1.25
N VAL A 693 16.07 -2.45 -2.53
CA VAL A 693 15.08 -3.23 -3.28
C VAL A 693 14.74 -4.57 -2.62
N ASN A 694 15.74 -5.21 -1.99
CA ASN A 694 15.65 -6.53 -1.35
C ASN A 694 15.37 -6.45 0.16
N SER A 695 14.77 -5.39 0.65
CA SER A 695 14.53 -5.17 2.08
C SER A 695 13.26 -5.85 2.62
N ALA A 696 12.54 -6.64 1.80
CA ALA A 696 11.35 -7.34 2.25
C ALA A 696 11.70 -8.50 3.20
N ALA A 697 11.16 -8.46 4.41
CA ALA A 697 11.39 -9.45 5.45
C ALA A 697 10.28 -9.45 6.50
N VAL A 698 10.16 -10.56 7.23
CA VAL A 698 9.45 -10.63 8.51
C VAL A 698 10.48 -10.52 9.63
N TYR A 699 10.28 -9.61 10.55
CA TYR A 699 11.03 -9.46 11.79
C TYR A 699 10.13 -9.77 12.97
N VAL A 700 10.57 -10.66 13.84
CA VAL A 700 9.82 -11.03 15.04
C VAL A 700 10.67 -10.74 16.27
N PHE A 701 10.06 -10.01 17.20
CA PHE A 701 10.65 -9.60 18.46
C PHE A 701 10.01 -10.35 19.61
N ALA A 702 10.79 -10.58 20.66
CA ALA A 702 10.34 -11.12 21.93
C ALA A 702 11.21 -10.57 23.07
N LEU A 703 10.78 -10.75 24.31
CA LEU A 703 11.60 -10.40 25.47
C LEU A 703 12.83 -11.31 25.55
N ASP A 704 13.99 -10.71 25.89
CA ASP A 704 15.22 -11.45 26.12
C ASP A 704 15.12 -12.30 27.39
N GLY A 705 15.57 -13.56 27.32
CA GLY A 705 15.87 -14.36 28.50
C GLY A 705 14.70 -15.05 29.19
N GLU A 706 13.54 -15.22 28.53
CA GLU A 706 12.45 -16.07 29.03
C GLU A 706 12.25 -17.33 28.19
#